data_dbf03a90a04907d4d48c314cb4fd1ba5
#
_entry.id   dbf03a90a04907d4d48c314cb4fd1ba5
#
_cell.length_a   1.000
_cell.length_b   1.000
_cell.length_c   1.000
_cell.angle_alpha   90.00
_cell.angle_beta   90.00
_cell.angle_gamma   90.00
#
_symmetry.space_group_name_H-M   'P 1'
#
loop_
_entity.id
_entity.type
_entity.pdbx_description
1 polymer ?
#
loop_
_entity_poly.entity_id
_entity_poly.type
_entity_poly.pdbx_seq_one_letter_code
_entity_poly.pdbx_strand_id
1 'polypeptide(L)'
;MGKNPYVQPTVEEYAARMKGYQALDFDLKTSDVHVLEQMRKTKATLLYEDILDLLAYILIGAATGLVAFCIFAFVHLLNELKHGFALDRLQEGNIGAAFGWWLGVSLAYGLVSSLLVVFLSPEAAGSGVPEVKAYLNGTRVPRFLRPTCALVKAVGVCFSVAAGLVIGKEGPLIHIGGALGSLLSHELAPTSAAASGSRSRRRCFPRLIVRPDRQRRDFVSAGAAAGVAAAFSSPLGGMCFAFEEAASYWQVNLTWRVLLSSIVTVTVLWTVQASQQGRSSFFGLLKFASFSDTPLFEVWELPLLAVLGVVGGLMGALFCSLNARLSIWRISHVAPYKWRQITEVLVVVAITAAVAFWVPFAFLDRCRPAVPNYQREHSCPMPGNPDTSKVTCDQFLSNSTDLAHYVDLPCAGGVGGYLNSSEFNTYATLTWQNKEGDAILAFFHSPGRFDKAALLVYAVLTFILAVVAYGIQVPSGLFVPCIVMGCSWGRLWGEILRDWMGPQIIPGTYALVGAASMLAGVTRLTITLAVVLYETTNQVTLGVPTMIAILVAKVVADQFNVSLYDIHIALKALPFIEPEPPLAIHGMSAREVMSEPCVTIRSVGPALQVTEELRDCKHSAFPLTDSDGKYCGMVMRDWLVLLLERQAHVALQYPSPPDCPAAAIPTSGPAASTASIAASAASASFATSAERHALCVEKANENSGGLVLPEDFRWQRTHSSHIEAGSLQLSDEAAQAISPRAILDLRPYMDTGAVTVSEISPATQCFELFRRHGLRHLPVCNADNEPVGMITRQELTTDFYVASLLRSTITSFT
;
A
#
# COMPACT_ATOMS: atom_id res chain seq x y z
N MET A 1 11.88 -14.33 -39.34
CA MET A 1 12.55 -14.92 -38.17
C MET A 1 11.65 -14.65 -36.98
N GLY A 2 10.83 -15.64 -36.56
CA GLY A 2 9.89 -15.51 -35.48
C GLY A 2 10.62 -15.43 -34.13
N LYS A 3 10.35 -14.37 -33.38
CA LYS A 3 10.78 -14.28 -31.97
C LYS A 3 10.16 -15.45 -31.21
N ASN A 4 11.03 -16.23 -30.57
CA ASN A 4 10.65 -17.34 -29.72
C ASN A 4 9.62 -16.87 -28.65
N PRO A 5 8.41 -17.43 -28.53
CA PRO A 5 7.36 -16.92 -27.65
C PRO A 5 7.68 -17.07 -26.14
N TYR A 6 8.78 -17.69 -25.79
CA TYR A 6 9.27 -17.88 -24.42
C TYR A 6 10.42 -16.94 -24.04
N VAL A 7 10.70 -15.90 -24.82
CA VAL A 7 11.72 -14.92 -24.43
C VAL A 7 11.17 -14.12 -23.26
N GLN A 8 11.60 -14.49 -22.07
CA GLN A 8 11.50 -13.63 -20.88
C GLN A 8 12.14 -12.29 -21.21
N PRO A 9 11.60 -11.14 -20.73
CA PRO A 9 12.29 -9.87 -20.88
C PRO A 9 13.73 -10.05 -20.39
N THR A 10 14.68 -9.59 -21.16
CA THR A 10 16.09 -9.75 -20.81
C THR A 10 16.38 -8.98 -19.53
N VAL A 11 17.40 -9.39 -18.80
CA VAL A 11 17.87 -8.67 -17.59
C VAL A 11 18.08 -7.18 -17.91
N GLU A 12 18.59 -6.87 -19.09
CA GLU A 12 18.79 -5.50 -19.59
C GLU A 12 17.48 -4.72 -19.77
N GLU A 13 16.39 -5.34 -20.23
CA GLU A 13 15.08 -4.69 -20.35
C GLU A 13 14.48 -4.38 -18.97
N TYR A 14 14.68 -5.25 -17.97
CA TYR A 14 14.28 -5.01 -16.61
C TYR A 14 15.09 -3.87 -15.97
N ALA A 15 16.40 -3.89 -16.13
CA ALA A 15 17.30 -2.84 -15.66
C ALA A 15 16.93 -1.48 -16.27
N ALA A 16 16.64 -1.44 -17.56
CA ALA A 16 16.22 -0.23 -18.26
C ALA A 16 14.90 0.32 -17.70
N ARG A 17 13.94 -0.55 -17.35
CA ARG A 17 12.68 -0.15 -16.71
C ARG A 17 12.89 0.37 -15.29
N MET A 18 13.74 -0.28 -14.50
CA MET A 18 14.07 0.15 -13.14
C MET A 18 14.73 1.54 -13.11
N LYS A 19 15.61 1.85 -14.07
CA LYS A 19 16.27 3.16 -14.21
C LYS A 19 15.28 4.31 -14.42
N GLY A 20 14.04 4.05 -14.84
CA GLY A 20 12.99 5.05 -15.00
C GLY A 20 12.34 5.52 -13.68
N TYR A 21 12.54 4.81 -12.58
CA TYR A 21 11.95 5.17 -11.29
C TYR A 21 12.88 6.06 -10.47
N GLN A 22 12.29 7.01 -9.75
CA GLN A 22 13.01 7.89 -8.83
C GLN A 22 12.90 7.38 -7.39
N ALA A 23 13.95 7.59 -6.59
CA ALA A 23 13.92 7.31 -5.18
C ALA A 23 13.33 8.50 -4.39
N LEU A 24 12.59 8.21 -3.32
CA LEU A 24 12.14 9.17 -2.33
C LEU A 24 13.21 9.37 -1.26
N ASP A 25 13.20 10.53 -0.63
CA ASP A 25 14.14 10.90 0.42
C ASP A 25 13.44 10.87 1.78
N PHE A 26 13.80 9.90 2.62
CA PHE A 26 13.25 9.75 3.96
C PHE A 26 14.22 10.15 5.06
N ASP A 27 15.40 10.59 4.70
CA ASP A 27 16.41 11.03 5.65
C ASP A 27 16.09 12.39 6.29
N LEU A 28 16.65 12.63 7.46
CA LEU A 28 16.54 13.91 8.18
C LEU A 28 17.55 14.89 7.60
N LYS A 29 17.06 16.04 7.16
CA LYS A 29 17.94 17.11 6.67
C LYS A 29 18.53 17.91 7.82
N THR A 30 19.84 18.03 7.82
CA THR A 30 20.60 18.74 8.85
C THR A 30 21.28 20.01 8.33
N SER A 31 20.71 20.62 7.27
CA SER A 31 21.23 21.93 6.79
C SER A 31 21.00 23.03 7.82
N ASP A 32 21.94 23.96 7.89
CA ASP A 32 21.89 25.10 8.87
C ASP A 32 20.60 25.89 8.75
N VAL A 33 20.13 26.11 7.52
CA VAL A 33 18.86 26.80 7.26
C VAL A 33 17.68 26.04 7.87
N HIS A 34 17.66 24.72 7.80
CA HIS A 34 16.60 23.90 8.39
C HIS A 34 16.65 23.93 9.93
N VAL A 35 17.86 23.86 10.51
CA VAL A 35 18.07 23.96 11.95
C VAL A 35 17.61 25.31 12.48
N LEU A 36 17.96 26.41 11.79
CA LEU A 36 17.53 27.77 12.12
C LEU A 36 15.99 27.91 12.04
N GLU A 37 15.34 27.33 11.03
CA GLU A 37 13.88 27.32 10.94
C GLU A 37 13.26 26.63 12.16
N GLN A 38 13.80 25.48 12.56
CA GLN A 38 13.31 24.77 13.74
C GLN A 38 13.53 25.55 15.03
N MET A 39 14.70 26.20 15.20
CA MET A 39 14.99 27.01 16.38
C MET A 39 14.11 28.28 16.49
N ARG A 40 13.66 28.83 15.38
CA ARG A 40 12.74 29.99 15.35
C ARG A 40 11.30 29.63 15.73
N LYS A 41 10.91 28.35 15.68
CA LYS A 41 9.56 27.92 16.03
C LYS A 41 9.30 28.09 17.52
N THR A 42 8.23 28.79 17.85
CA THR A 42 7.77 28.90 19.23
C THR A 42 7.06 27.62 19.67
N LYS A 43 6.95 27.37 20.97
CA LYS A 43 6.18 26.24 21.51
C LYS A 43 4.72 26.24 21.00
N ALA A 44 4.13 27.41 20.84
CA ALA A 44 2.77 27.56 20.32
C ALA A 44 2.68 27.13 18.85
N THR A 45 3.69 27.46 18.03
CA THR A 45 3.75 27.06 16.62
C THR A 45 3.91 25.54 16.50
N LEU A 46 4.78 24.93 17.31
CA LEU A 46 4.97 23.47 17.34
C LEU A 46 3.69 22.73 17.74
N LEU A 47 3.01 23.20 18.79
CA LEU A 47 1.72 22.63 19.21
C LEU A 47 0.65 22.76 18.12
N TYR A 48 0.62 23.89 17.41
CA TYR A 48 -0.30 24.09 16.31
C TYR A 48 -0.02 23.15 15.14
N GLU A 49 1.25 22.93 14.78
CA GLU A 49 1.64 21.93 13.76
C GLU A 49 1.22 20.51 14.17
N ASP A 50 1.43 20.14 15.44
CA ASP A 50 1.02 18.82 15.95
C ASP A 50 -0.51 18.62 15.91
N ILE A 51 -1.29 19.66 16.23
CA ILE A 51 -2.76 19.62 16.16
C ILE A 51 -3.22 19.49 14.70
N LEU A 52 -2.60 20.22 13.77
CA LEU A 52 -2.92 20.10 12.35
C LEU A 52 -2.59 18.71 11.80
N ASP A 53 -1.46 18.13 12.22
CA ASP A 53 -1.11 16.76 11.87
C ASP A 53 -2.16 15.79 12.38
N LEU A 54 -2.59 15.93 13.63
CA LEU A 54 -3.62 15.07 14.22
C LEU A 54 -4.95 15.18 13.47
N LEU A 55 -5.37 16.40 13.15
CA LEU A 55 -6.58 16.64 12.34
C LEU A 55 -6.47 16.00 10.95
N ALA A 56 -5.29 16.03 10.33
CA ALA A 56 -5.07 15.38 9.04
C ALA A 56 -5.26 13.85 9.13
N TYR A 57 -4.76 13.18 10.18
CA TYR A 57 -5.01 11.74 10.40
C TYR A 57 -6.50 11.43 10.60
N ILE A 58 -7.23 12.27 11.32
CA ILE A 58 -8.68 12.13 11.51
C ILE A 58 -9.40 12.31 10.17
N LEU A 59 -9.03 13.32 9.38
CA LEU A 59 -9.63 13.57 8.06
C LEU A 59 -9.35 12.44 7.07
N ILE A 60 -8.13 11.87 7.07
CA ILE A 60 -7.79 10.70 6.26
C ILE A 60 -8.71 9.53 6.62
N GLY A 61 -8.87 9.24 7.91
CA GLY A 61 -9.75 8.19 8.38
C GLY A 61 -11.21 8.41 7.97
N ALA A 62 -11.74 9.60 8.21
CA ALA A 62 -13.12 9.95 7.88
C ALA A 62 -13.39 9.88 6.37
N ALA A 63 -12.49 10.44 5.55
CA ALA A 63 -12.61 10.41 4.09
C ALA A 63 -12.56 8.98 3.55
N THR A 64 -11.64 8.14 4.06
CA THR A 64 -11.52 6.75 3.67
C THR A 64 -12.77 5.95 4.04
N GLY A 65 -13.32 6.15 5.24
CA GLY A 65 -14.55 5.50 5.69
C GLY A 65 -15.76 5.88 4.83
N LEU A 66 -15.89 7.17 4.48
CA LEU A 66 -16.97 7.63 3.61
C LEU A 66 -16.86 7.07 2.19
N VAL A 67 -15.66 7.08 1.59
CA VAL A 67 -15.44 6.51 0.24
C VAL A 67 -15.70 5.01 0.25
N ALA A 68 -15.26 4.28 1.28
CA ALA A 68 -15.55 2.86 1.42
C ALA A 68 -17.05 2.58 1.49
N PHE A 69 -17.80 3.37 2.28
CA PHE A 69 -19.24 3.29 2.36
C PHE A 69 -19.91 3.49 0.98
N CYS A 70 -19.49 4.52 0.23
CA CYS A 70 -20.01 4.77 -1.12
C CYS A 70 -19.74 3.58 -2.06
N ILE A 71 -18.54 2.98 -2.00
CA ILE A 71 -18.20 1.80 -2.79
C ILE A 71 -19.12 0.62 -2.42
N PHE A 72 -19.33 0.36 -1.13
CA PHE A 72 -20.16 -0.75 -0.67
C PHE A 72 -21.63 -0.58 -1.08
N ALA A 73 -22.17 0.62 -0.88
CA ALA A 73 -23.55 0.94 -1.28
C ALA A 73 -23.74 0.81 -2.80
N PHE A 74 -22.76 1.26 -3.58
CA PHE A 74 -22.85 1.18 -5.03
C PHE A 74 -22.71 -0.25 -5.57
N VAL A 75 -21.82 -1.05 -5.01
CA VAL A 75 -21.70 -2.49 -5.34
C VAL A 75 -23.01 -3.21 -5.01
N HIS A 76 -23.60 -2.93 -3.85
CA HIS A 76 -24.88 -3.52 -3.45
C HIS A 76 -26.00 -3.19 -4.46
N LEU A 77 -26.11 -1.92 -4.83
CA LEU A 77 -27.09 -1.47 -5.83
C LEU A 77 -26.91 -2.17 -7.19
N LEU A 78 -25.67 -2.29 -7.67
CA LEU A 78 -25.38 -2.98 -8.95
C LEU A 78 -25.69 -4.48 -8.87
N ASN A 79 -25.42 -5.11 -7.72
CA ASN A 79 -25.75 -6.51 -7.51
C ASN A 79 -27.26 -6.74 -7.43
N GLU A 80 -28.01 -5.89 -6.71
CA GLU A 80 -29.49 -5.96 -6.68
C GLU A 80 -30.09 -5.87 -8.08
N LEU A 81 -29.61 -4.94 -8.91
CA LEU A 81 -30.07 -4.78 -10.28
C LEU A 81 -29.82 -6.06 -11.11
N LYS A 82 -28.66 -6.70 -10.94
CA LYS A 82 -28.32 -7.93 -11.68
C LYS A 82 -29.13 -9.13 -11.21
N HIS A 83 -29.19 -9.35 -9.88
CA HIS A 83 -29.80 -10.54 -9.28
C HIS A 83 -31.34 -10.46 -9.27
N GLY A 84 -31.93 -9.32 -8.94
CA GLY A 84 -33.37 -9.14 -8.82
C GLY A 84 -34.10 -9.56 -10.09
N PHE A 85 -33.76 -8.95 -11.23
CA PHE A 85 -34.37 -9.30 -12.49
C PHE A 85 -34.11 -10.74 -12.93
N ALA A 86 -32.91 -11.28 -12.68
CA ALA A 86 -32.59 -12.66 -13.02
C ALA A 86 -33.43 -13.66 -12.21
N LEU A 87 -33.61 -13.40 -10.91
CA LEU A 87 -34.45 -14.21 -10.03
C LEU A 87 -35.92 -14.16 -10.43
N ASP A 88 -36.47 -12.97 -10.74
CA ASP A 88 -37.87 -12.81 -11.22
C ASP A 88 -38.12 -13.67 -12.46
N ARG A 89 -37.18 -13.64 -13.43
CA ARG A 89 -37.32 -14.45 -14.67
C ARG A 89 -37.15 -15.95 -14.43
N LEU A 90 -36.33 -16.35 -13.46
CA LEU A 90 -36.24 -17.76 -13.07
C LEU A 90 -37.53 -18.22 -12.39
N GLN A 91 -38.17 -17.39 -11.58
CA GLN A 91 -39.44 -17.67 -10.94
C GLN A 91 -40.56 -17.85 -11.98
N GLU A 92 -40.52 -17.08 -13.09
CA GLU A 92 -41.41 -17.24 -14.24
C GLU A 92 -41.11 -18.50 -15.10
N GLY A 93 -40.06 -19.27 -14.77
CA GLY A 93 -39.60 -20.45 -15.51
C GLY A 93 -38.81 -20.15 -16.78
N ASN A 94 -38.48 -18.89 -17.05
CA ASN A 94 -37.77 -18.50 -18.28
C ASN A 94 -36.25 -18.44 -18.06
N ILE A 95 -35.60 -19.60 -18.01
CA ILE A 95 -34.15 -19.76 -17.75
C ILE A 95 -33.32 -19.02 -18.81
N GLY A 96 -33.73 -19.03 -20.08
CA GLY A 96 -33.02 -18.39 -21.18
C GLY A 96 -32.94 -16.85 -21.02
N ALA A 97 -34.06 -16.23 -20.65
CA ALA A 97 -34.10 -14.78 -20.41
C ALA A 97 -33.31 -14.38 -19.17
N ALA A 98 -33.36 -15.19 -18.09
CA ALA A 98 -32.59 -15.01 -16.91
C ALA A 98 -31.07 -15.07 -17.19
N PHE A 99 -30.62 -16.07 -17.95
CA PHE A 99 -29.22 -16.20 -18.35
C PHE A 99 -28.76 -15.04 -19.26
N GLY A 100 -29.61 -14.68 -20.25
CA GLY A 100 -29.33 -13.57 -21.17
C GLY A 100 -29.12 -12.24 -20.42
N TRP A 101 -29.97 -11.95 -19.44
CA TRP A 101 -29.81 -10.78 -18.56
C TRP A 101 -28.57 -10.85 -17.70
N TRP A 102 -28.36 -11.97 -16.99
CA TRP A 102 -27.20 -12.19 -16.14
C TRP A 102 -25.88 -11.98 -16.88
N LEU A 103 -25.73 -12.61 -18.04
CA LEU A 103 -24.55 -12.51 -18.88
C LEU A 103 -24.39 -11.09 -19.46
N GLY A 104 -25.48 -10.52 -20.00
CA GLY A 104 -25.46 -9.19 -20.63
C GLY A 104 -25.04 -8.09 -19.65
N VAL A 105 -25.64 -8.08 -18.44
CA VAL A 105 -25.29 -7.11 -17.39
C VAL A 105 -23.87 -7.32 -16.89
N SER A 106 -23.43 -8.57 -16.67
CA SER A 106 -22.06 -8.87 -16.26
C SER A 106 -21.04 -8.38 -17.28
N LEU A 107 -21.28 -8.62 -18.58
CA LEU A 107 -20.42 -8.12 -19.66
C LEU A 107 -20.39 -6.58 -19.74
N ALA A 108 -21.54 -5.93 -19.57
CA ALA A 108 -21.62 -4.47 -19.55
C ALA A 108 -20.80 -3.89 -18.39
N TYR A 109 -20.91 -4.46 -17.20
CA TYR A 109 -20.12 -4.03 -16.05
C TYR A 109 -18.60 -4.26 -16.25
N GLY A 110 -18.22 -5.43 -16.75
CA GLY A 110 -16.83 -5.73 -17.09
C GLY A 110 -16.26 -4.78 -18.15
N LEU A 111 -17.05 -4.45 -19.15
CA LEU A 111 -16.70 -3.49 -20.21
C LEU A 111 -16.44 -2.10 -19.62
N VAL A 112 -17.37 -1.58 -18.79
CA VAL A 112 -17.22 -0.25 -18.16
C VAL A 112 -15.97 -0.21 -17.31
N SER A 113 -15.74 -1.21 -16.45
CA SER A 113 -14.53 -1.28 -15.61
C SER A 113 -13.26 -1.28 -16.45
N SER A 114 -13.19 -2.10 -17.50
CA SER A 114 -12.00 -2.21 -18.35
C SER A 114 -11.74 -0.94 -19.17
N LEU A 115 -12.79 -0.28 -19.70
CA LEU A 115 -12.64 0.98 -20.42
C LEU A 115 -12.10 2.10 -19.54
N LEU A 116 -12.62 2.22 -18.30
CA LEU A 116 -12.11 3.20 -17.33
C LEU A 116 -10.63 3.01 -17.05
N VAL A 117 -10.18 1.78 -16.85
CA VAL A 117 -8.78 1.47 -16.55
C VAL A 117 -7.90 1.68 -17.78
N VAL A 118 -8.24 1.09 -18.93
CA VAL A 118 -7.38 1.10 -20.13
C VAL A 118 -7.20 2.50 -20.72
N PHE A 119 -8.23 3.36 -20.64
CA PHE A 119 -8.20 4.68 -21.30
C PHE A 119 -7.93 5.84 -20.35
N LEU A 120 -8.44 5.82 -19.11
CA LEU A 120 -8.29 6.96 -18.19
C LEU A 120 -7.07 6.81 -17.28
N SER A 121 -6.85 5.64 -16.68
CA SER A 121 -5.73 5.42 -15.76
C SER A 121 -5.30 3.95 -15.72
N PRO A 122 -4.33 3.54 -16.53
CA PRO A 122 -3.80 2.18 -16.53
C PRO A 122 -3.21 1.75 -15.17
N GLU A 123 -2.76 2.72 -14.36
CA GLU A 123 -2.21 2.49 -13.02
C GLU A 123 -3.30 2.05 -12.02
N ALA A 124 -4.57 2.21 -12.36
CA ALA A 124 -5.69 1.75 -11.55
C ALA A 124 -5.92 0.23 -11.64
N ALA A 125 -5.26 -0.50 -12.56
CA ALA A 125 -5.36 -1.95 -12.68
C ALA A 125 -4.83 -2.67 -11.43
N GLY A 126 -5.42 -3.84 -11.12
CA GLY A 126 -5.01 -4.70 -10.02
C GLY A 126 -5.31 -4.15 -8.62
N SER A 127 -4.68 -4.72 -7.61
CA SER A 127 -4.92 -4.38 -6.20
C SER A 127 -4.36 -3.00 -5.81
N GLY A 128 -3.18 -2.65 -6.29
CA GLY A 128 -2.43 -1.47 -5.88
C GLY A 128 -1.60 -1.67 -4.61
N VAL A 129 -1.70 -2.82 -3.94
CA VAL A 129 -0.89 -3.13 -2.75
C VAL A 129 0.60 -3.19 -3.08
N PRO A 130 1.05 -3.83 -4.18
CA PRO A 130 2.46 -3.84 -4.57
C PRO A 130 3.04 -2.44 -4.75
N GLU A 131 2.29 -1.53 -5.36
CA GLU A 131 2.71 -0.15 -5.57
C GLU A 131 2.74 0.65 -4.27
N VAL A 132 1.78 0.47 -3.36
CA VAL A 132 1.80 1.07 -2.01
C VAL A 132 3.03 0.60 -1.25
N LYS A 133 3.30 -0.71 -1.26
CA LYS A 133 4.47 -1.31 -0.62
C LYS A 133 5.78 -0.74 -1.19
N ALA A 134 5.91 -0.65 -2.51
CA ALA A 134 7.08 -0.06 -3.16
C ALA A 134 7.24 1.44 -2.85
N TYR A 135 6.14 2.20 -2.81
CA TYR A 135 6.18 3.62 -2.44
C TYR A 135 6.64 3.81 -0.99
N LEU A 136 6.11 3.03 -0.04
CA LEU A 136 6.47 3.09 1.36
C LEU A 136 7.88 2.54 1.64
N ASN A 137 8.42 1.74 0.72
CA ASN A 137 9.83 1.33 0.70
C ASN A 137 10.75 2.45 0.21
N GLY A 138 10.23 3.48 -0.48
CA GLY A 138 10.98 4.67 -0.93
C GLY A 138 11.14 4.77 -2.44
N THR A 139 10.34 4.03 -3.22
CA THR A 139 10.31 4.14 -4.67
C THR A 139 9.17 5.06 -5.11
N ARG A 140 9.47 6.07 -5.90
CA ARG A 140 8.46 6.97 -6.44
C ARG A 140 7.78 6.31 -7.64
N VAL A 141 6.54 5.87 -7.44
CA VAL A 141 5.71 5.32 -8.53
C VAL A 141 4.96 6.47 -9.21
N PRO A 142 5.20 6.73 -10.52
CA PRO A 142 4.58 7.85 -11.22
C PRO A 142 3.07 7.66 -11.32
N ARG A 143 2.30 8.75 -11.20
CA ARG A 143 0.84 8.85 -11.37
C ARG A 143 -0.02 8.00 -10.44
N PHE A 144 0.56 7.09 -9.66
CA PHE A 144 -0.12 6.11 -8.82
C PHE A 144 -1.00 6.76 -7.72
N LEU A 145 -0.49 7.77 -6.99
CA LEU A 145 -1.24 8.46 -5.92
C LEU A 145 -2.06 9.67 -6.42
N ARG A 146 -2.28 9.81 -7.73
CA ARG A 146 -3.10 10.90 -8.25
C ARG A 146 -4.59 10.69 -7.92
N PRO A 147 -5.34 11.76 -7.63
CA PRO A 147 -6.78 11.66 -7.35
C PRO A 147 -7.58 11.00 -8.48
N THR A 148 -7.17 11.23 -9.74
CA THR A 148 -7.79 10.61 -10.92
C THR A 148 -7.62 9.09 -10.91
N CYS A 149 -6.45 8.57 -10.52
CA CYS A 149 -6.22 7.13 -10.39
C CYS A 149 -7.08 6.53 -9.29
N ALA A 150 -7.16 7.18 -8.12
CA ALA A 150 -8.00 6.75 -7.01
C ALA A 150 -9.50 6.72 -7.40
N LEU A 151 -9.99 7.75 -8.11
CA LEU A 151 -11.38 7.81 -8.58
C LEU A 151 -11.70 6.70 -9.58
N VAL A 152 -10.84 6.50 -10.60
CA VAL A 152 -10.98 5.42 -11.58
C VAL A 152 -10.97 4.06 -10.89
N LYS A 153 -10.10 3.87 -9.90
CA LYS A 153 -10.04 2.64 -9.11
C LYS A 153 -11.31 2.43 -8.27
N ALA A 154 -11.84 3.48 -7.63
CA ALA A 154 -13.05 3.41 -6.82
C ALA A 154 -14.28 3.05 -7.65
N VAL A 155 -14.49 3.71 -8.79
CA VAL A 155 -15.60 3.40 -9.69
C VAL A 155 -15.39 2.04 -10.38
N GLY A 156 -14.17 1.79 -10.87
CA GLY A 156 -13.84 0.56 -11.59
C GLY A 156 -14.01 -0.69 -10.72
N VAL A 157 -13.67 -0.65 -9.43
CA VAL A 157 -13.84 -1.80 -8.53
C VAL A 157 -15.33 -2.12 -8.30
N CYS A 158 -16.19 -1.11 -8.24
CA CYS A 158 -17.63 -1.36 -8.11
C CYS A 158 -18.16 -2.18 -9.28
N PHE A 159 -17.80 -1.81 -10.51
CA PHE A 159 -18.20 -2.53 -11.69
C PHE A 159 -17.52 -3.89 -11.84
N SER A 160 -16.25 -4.03 -11.49
CA SER A 160 -15.54 -5.31 -11.62
C SER A 160 -16.04 -6.37 -10.63
N VAL A 161 -16.37 -5.99 -9.41
CA VAL A 161 -16.98 -6.87 -8.42
C VAL A 161 -18.42 -7.22 -8.80
N ALA A 162 -19.24 -6.24 -9.18
CA ALA A 162 -20.61 -6.46 -9.62
C ALA A 162 -20.72 -7.29 -10.92
N ALA A 163 -19.69 -7.28 -11.78
CA ALA A 163 -19.61 -8.19 -12.93
C ALA A 163 -19.61 -9.67 -12.53
N GLY A 164 -19.29 -9.98 -11.26
CA GLY A 164 -19.23 -11.34 -10.72
C GLY A 164 -17.88 -12.01 -10.89
N LEU A 165 -16.82 -11.24 -11.17
CA LEU A 165 -15.45 -11.76 -11.17
C LEU A 165 -15.05 -12.26 -9.77
N VAL A 166 -14.23 -13.29 -9.71
CA VAL A 166 -13.69 -13.83 -8.44
C VAL A 166 -12.54 -12.93 -7.96
N ILE A 167 -12.89 -11.74 -7.54
CA ILE A 167 -11.99 -10.69 -7.03
C ILE A 167 -12.65 -9.96 -5.86
N GLY A 168 -11.84 -9.26 -5.05
CA GLY A 168 -12.32 -8.47 -3.91
C GLY A 168 -12.10 -6.97 -4.12
N LYS A 169 -12.61 -6.19 -3.19
CA LYS A 169 -12.48 -4.71 -3.14
C LYS A 169 -11.40 -4.24 -2.16
N GLU A 170 -10.84 -5.12 -1.33
CA GLU A 170 -9.96 -4.81 -0.21
C GLU A 170 -8.65 -4.18 -0.68
N GLY A 171 -7.97 -4.81 -1.65
CA GLY A 171 -6.75 -4.26 -2.24
C GLY A 171 -6.94 -2.87 -2.83
N PRO A 172 -7.93 -2.65 -3.69
CA PRO A 172 -8.29 -1.32 -4.17
C PRO A 172 -8.55 -0.29 -3.07
N LEU A 173 -9.21 -0.66 -1.96
CA LEU A 173 -9.44 0.23 -0.82
C LEU A 173 -8.13 0.66 -0.13
N ILE A 174 -7.15 -0.23 -0.04
CA ILE A 174 -5.80 0.08 0.50
C ILE A 174 -5.14 1.18 -0.35
N HIS A 175 -5.19 1.03 -1.67
CA HIS A 175 -4.65 2.02 -2.59
C HIS A 175 -5.40 3.36 -2.51
N ILE A 176 -6.73 3.33 -2.52
CA ILE A 176 -7.57 4.53 -2.42
C ILE A 176 -7.28 5.26 -1.11
N GLY A 177 -7.21 4.54 0.01
CA GLY A 177 -6.83 5.11 1.31
C GLY A 177 -5.45 5.74 1.28
N GLY A 178 -4.44 5.06 0.72
CA GLY A 178 -3.09 5.61 0.54
C GLY A 178 -3.06 6.86 -0.34
N ALA A 179 -3.86 6.90 -1.41
CA ALA A 179 -3.98 8.07 -2.28
C ALA A 179 -4.67 9.25 -1.56
N LEU A 180 -5.69 8.99 -0.72
CA LEU A 180 -6.31 10.00 0.14
C LEU A 180 -5.31 10.54 1.17
N GLY A 181 -4.50 9.68 1.78
CA GLY A 181 -3.41 10.07 2.67
C GLY A 181 -2.41 10.99 1.95
N SER A 182 -2.01 10.65 0.73
CA SER A 182 -1.16 11.50 -0.11
C SER A 182 -1.81 12.83 -0.47
N LEU A 183 -3.11 12.83 -0.80
CA LEU A 183 -3.86 14.05 -1.16
C LEU A 183 -3.97 15.00 0.03
N LEU A 184 -4.35 14.50 1.19
CA LEU A 184 -4.52 15.28 2.42
C LEU A 184 -3.18 15.67 3.06
N SER A 185 -2.06 15.09 2.63
CA SER A 185 -0.72 15.57 3.00
C SER A 185 -0.36 16.92 2.37
N HIS A 186 -1.12 17.39 1.36
CA HIS A 186 -0.98 18.72 0.77
C HIS A 186 -1.78 19.69 1.62
N GLU A 187 -1.10 20.39 2.51
CA GLU A 187 -1.77 21.26 3.50
C GLU A 187 -2.44 22.49 2.94
N LEU A 188 -3.56 22.79 3.59
CA LEU A 188 -4.10 24.11 3.79
C LEU A 188 -3.19 24.90 4.76
N ALA A 189 -2.10 25.52 4.27
CA ALA A 189 -1.31 26.36 5.13
C ALA A 189 -2.11 27.61 5.50
N PRO A 190 -2.15 27.96 6.80
CA PRO A 190 -2.59 29.28 7.18
C PRO A 190 -1.65 30.29 6.54
N THR A 191 -2.19 31.19 5.76
CA THR A 191 -1.43 32.33 5.28
C THR A 191 -0.90 33.06 6.50
N SER A 192 0.39 32.95 6.78
CA SER A 192 1.10 33.87 7.65
C SER A 192 1.18 35.24 6.93
N ALA A 193 0.01 35.84 6.68
CA ALA A 193 -0.15 37.16 6.09
C ALA A 193 0.25 38.29 7.04
N ALA A 194 0.84 37.93 8.19
CA ALA A 194 1.26 38.87 9.20
C ALA A 194 2.69 39.41 9.03
N ALA A 195 3.51 38.80 8.16
CA ALA A 195 4.94 39.21 8.07
C ALA A 195 5.31 40.03 6.84
N SER A 196 4.46 40.20 5.83
CA SER A 196 4.76 41.11 4.73
C SER A 196 3.65 42.15 4.57
N GLY A 197 3.99 43.43 4.89
CA GLY A 197 3.13 44.60 4.83
C GLY A 197 2.63 45.00 3.43
N SER A 198 2.35 44.05 2.55
CA SER A 198 1.78 44.31 1.24
C SER A 198 0.27 44.16 1.24
N ARG A 199 -0.42 45.32 1.21
CA ARG A 199 -1.87 45.45 0.98
C ARG A 199 -2.28 44.99 -0.43
N SER A 200 -2.18 43.74 -0.74
CA SER A 200 -2.84 43.16 -1.93
C SER A 200 -4.04 42.31 -1.51
N ARG A 201 -5.22 42.91 -1.55
CA ARG A 201 -6.54 42.30 -1.43
C ARG A 201 -6.78 41.42 -2.67
N ARG A 202 -6.26 40.18 -2.74
CA ARG A 202 -6.79 39.19 -3.72
C ARG A 202 -6.67 37.78 -3.18
N ARG A 203 -7.87 37.18 -2.93
CA ARG A 203 -8.25 35.77 -2.84
C ARG A 203 -7.64 34.97 -1.69
N CYS A 204 -8.45 34.79 -0.66
CA CYS A 204 -8.31 33.74 0.37
C CYS A 204 -8.54 32.36 -0.24
N PHE A 205 -7.60 31.85 -1.03
CA PHE A 205 -7.48 30.42 -1.21
C PHE A 205 -6.31 29.94 -0.34
N PRO A 206 -6.53 28.94 0.53
CA PRO A 206 -5.43 28.37 1.29
C PRO A 206 -4.39 27.83 0.30
N ARG A 207 -3.12 28.22 0.50
CA ARG A 207 -2.02 27.71 -0.32
C ARG A 207 -1.75 26.26 0.09
N LEU A 208 -1.80 25.32 -0.87
CA LEU A 208 -1.35 23.96 -0.65
C LEU A 208 0.17 23.93 -0.48
N ILE A 209 0.64 23.50 0.68
CA ILE A 209 2.06 23.26 0.95
C ILE A 209 2.35 21.79 0.79
N VAL A 210 3.36 21.44 -0.01
CA VAL A 210 3.80 20.03 -0.15
C VAL A 210 4.72 19.69 1.01
N ARG A 211 4.32 18.72 1.82
CA ARG A 211 5.13 18.23 2.94
C ARG A 211 6.36 17.44 2.46
N PRO A 212 7.42 17.33 3.28
CA PRO A 212 8.56 16.44 3.01
C PRO A 212 8.11 14.99 2.73
N ASP A 213 8.86 14.28 1.89
CA ASP A 213 8.55 12.90 1.49
C ASP A 213 8.36 11.97 2.70
N ARG A 214 9.11 12.19 3.79
CA ARG A 214 8.97 11.44 5.04
C ARG A 214 7.59 11.60 5.68
N GLN A 215 7.09 12.82 5.83
CA GLN A 215 5.76 13.07 6.40
C GLN A 215 4.66 12.55 5.47
N ARG A 216 4.84 12.75 4.16
CA ARG A 216 3.90 12.22 3.17
C ARG A 216 3.81 10.71 3.20
N ARG A 217 4.93 10.00 3.37
CA ARG A 217 4.96 8.56 3.60
C ARG A 217 4.09 8.16 4.79
N ASP A 218 4.21 8.86 5.92
CA ASP A 218 3.48 8.54 7.14
C ASP A 218 1.96 8.71 6.95
N PHE A 219 1.50 9.73 6.20
CA PHE A 219 0.10 9.89 5.83
C PHE A 219 -0.39 8.83 4.85
N VAL A 220 0.43 8.43 3.87
CA VAL A 220 0.09 7.33 2.95
C VAL A 220 -0.03 6.00 3.71
N SER A 221 0.85 5.75 4.68
CA SER A 221 0.78 4.59 5.57
C SER A 221 -0.53 4.58 6.38
N ALA A 222 -0.93 5.72 6.95
CA ALA A 222 -2.17 5.84 7.69
C ALA A 222 -3.41 5.65 6.79
N GLY A 223 -3.37 6.19 5.57
CA GLY A 223 -4.43 5.99 4.58
C GLY A 223 -4.55 4.52 4.14
N ALA A 224 -3.44 3.83 3.92
CA ALA A 224 -3.42 2.41 3.59
C ALA A 224 -4.01 1.55 4.72
N ALA A 225 -3.62 1.83 5.98
CA ALA A 225 -4.19 1.21 7.16
C ALA A 225 -5.71 1.44 7.28
N ALA A 226 -6.13 2.69 7.06
CA ALA A 226 -7.54 3.08 7.03
C ALA A 226 -8.32 2.29 5.96
N GLY A 227 -7.71 2.06 4.78
CA GLY A 227 -8.27 1.24 3.71
C GLY A 227 -8.52 -0.21 4.12
N VAL A 228 -7.56 -0.84 4.82
CA VAL A 228 -7.73 -2.19 5.39
C VAL A 228 -8.79 -2.19 6.49
N ALA A 229 -8.74 -1.20 7.39
CA ALA A 229 -9.70 -1.07 8.47
C ALA A 229 -11.13 -0.92 7.94
N ALA A 230 -11.34 -0.16 6.86
CA ALA A 230 -12.63 -0.05 6.18
C ALA A 230 -13.06 -1.37 5.54
N ALA A 231 -12.12 -2.09 4.89
CA ALA A 231 -12.41 -3.33 4.18
C ALA A 231 -12.90 -4.45 5.10
N PHE A 232 -12.28 -4.57 6.28
CA PHE A 232 -12.53 -5.66 7.23
C PHE A 232 -13.24 -5.22 8.51
N SER A 233 -13.57 -3.94 8.67
CA SER A 233 -14.07 -3.36 9.93
C SER A 233 -13.14 -3.64 11.13
N SER A 234 -11.85 -3.70 10.88
CA SER A 234 -10.80 -4.13 11.81
C SER A 234 -9.76 -3.02 12.00
N PRO A 235 -9.90 -2.14 13.01
CA PRO A 235 -8.96 -1.04 13.22
C PRO A 235 -7.55 -1.50 13.56
N LEU A 236 -7.40 -2.49 14.45
CA LEU A 236 -6.11 -3.05 14.81
C LEU A 236 -5.49 -3.81 13.63
N GLY A 237 -6.30 -4.58 12.89
CA GLY A 237 -5.85 -5.27 11.67
C GLY A 237 -5.33 -4.30 10.61
N GLY A 238 -5.97 -3.13 10.44
CA GLY A 238 -5.49 -2.08 9.56
C GLY A 238 -4.12 -1.53 9.96
N MET A 239 -3.93 -1.23 11.25
CA MET A 239 -2.64 -0.80 11.79
C MET A 239 -1.56 -1.89 11.63
N CYS A 240 -1.89 -3.15 11.97
CA CYS A 240 -0.97 -4.28 11.83
C CYS A 240 -0.54 -4.48 10.37
N PHE A 241 -1.46 -4.34 9.40
CA PHE A 241 -1.14 -4.41 7.99
C PHE A 241 -0.12 -3.34 7.57
N ALA A 242 -0.32 -2.10 8.00
CA ALA A 242 0.61 -1.03 7.70
C ALA A 242 2.00 -1.31 8.28
N PHE A 243 2.07 -1.88 9.47
CA PHE A 243 3.31 -2.25 10.14
C PHE A 243 4.00 -3.46 9.52
N GLU A 244 3.26 -4.55 9.25
CA GLU A 244 3.82 -5.84 8.81
C GLU A 244 4.15 -5.86 7.32
N GLU A 245 3.27 -5.32 6.48
CA GLU A 245 3.38 -5.47 5.03
C GLU A 245 3.73 -4.18 4.30
N ALA A 246 3.09 -3.07 4.67
CA ALA A 246 3.14 -1.89 3.85
C ALA A 246 4.40 -1.04 4.11
N ALA A 247 4.74 -0.76 5.37
CA ALA A 247 5.76 0.22 5.73
C ALA A 247 7.12 -0.42 5.99
N SER A 248 8.10 -0.06 5.16
CA SER A 248 9.50 -0.45 5.38
C SER A 248 10.18 0.36 6.49
N TYR A 249 9.66 1.55 6.80
CA TYR A 249 10.18 2.46 7.83
C TYR A 249 9.07 2.77 8.80
N TRP A 250 9.22 2.33 10.05
CA TRP A 250 8.22 2.50 11.08
C TRP A 250 8.79 3.20 12.31
N GLN A 251 8.06 4.20 12.81
CA GLN A 251 8.38 4.90 14.04
C GLN A 251 7.30 4.63 15.08
N VAL A 252 7.70 4.50 16.36
CA VAL A 252 6.77 4.25 17.46
C VAL A 252 5.64 5.30 17.50
N ASN A 253 5.98 6.57 17.30
CA ASN A 253 5.00 7.65 17.27
C ASN A 253 3.98 7.54 16.12
N LEU A 254 4.30 6.82 15.05
CA LEU A 254 3.39 6.61 13.93
C LEU A 254 2.27 5.61 14.30
N THR A 255 2.56 4.66 15.19
CA THR A 255 1.64 3.57 15.56
C THR A 255 0.28 4.08 16.03
N TRP A 256 0.27 4.98 17.02
CA TRP A 256 -0.99 5.49 17.57
C TRP A 256 -1.73 6.44 16.59
N ARG A 257 -1.00 7.17 15.75
CA ARG A 257 -1.59 8.04 14.71
C ARG A 257 -2.29 7.23 13.63
N VAL A 258 -1.65 6.14 13.18
CA VAL A 258 -2.23 5.19 12.22
C VAL A 258 -3.45 4.48 12.82
N LEU A 259 -3.35 4.05 14.08
CA LEU A 259 -4.47 3.44 14.80
C LEU A 259 -5.65 4.40 14.93
N LEU A 260 -5.40 5.67 15.26
CA LEU A 260 -6.44 6.70 15.32
C LEU A 260 -7.16 6.85 13.97
N SER A 261 -6.41 6.93 12.86
CA SER A 261 -7.00 7.00 11.52
C SER A 261 -7.89 5.78 11.24
N SER A 262 -7.43 4.58 11.59
CA SER A 262 -8.18 3.33 11.41
C SER A 262 -9.45 3.27 12.26
N ILE A 263 -9.40 3.70 13.52
CA ILE A 263 -10.57 3.79 14.41
C ILE A 263 -11.61 4.76 13.85
N VAL A 264 -11.18 5.96 13.45
CA VAL A 264 -12.08 6.97 12.85
C VAL A 264 -12.74 6.42 11.60
N THR A 265 -12.00 5.71 10.75
CA THR A 265 -12.53 5.08 9.54
C THR A 265 -13.68 4.13 9.84
N VAL A 266 -13.46 3.20 10.75
CA VAL A 266 -14.47 2.19 11.11
C VAL A 266 -15.66 2.85 11.79
N THR A 267 -15.43 3.83 12.66
CA THR A 267 -16.49 4.59 13.33
C THR A 267 -17.38 5.33 12.34
N VAL A 268 -16.80 6.03 11.37
CA VAL A 268 -17.55 6.75 10.33
C VAL A 268 -18.35 5.77 9.48
N LEU A 269 -17.71 4.66 9.05
CA LEU A 269 -18.35 3.62 8.25
C LEU A 269 -19.59 3.05 8.97
N TRP A 270 -19.44 2.66 10.24
CA TRP A 270 -20.53 2.11 11.03
C TRP A 270 -21.64 3.12 11.30
N THR A 271 -21.28 4.37 11.61
CA THR A 271 -22.28 5.43 11.89
C THR A 271 -23.15 5.68 10.66
N VAL A 272 -22.57 5.78 9.48
CA VAL A 272 -23.32 6.02 8.25
C VAL A 272 -24.23 4.82 7.91
N GLN A 273 -23.74 3.58 8.10
CA GLN A 273 -24.55 2.38 7.89
C GLN A 273 -25.69 2.22 8.87
N ALA A 274 -25.43 2.45 10.17
CA ALA A 274 -26.46 2.40 11.20
C ALA A 274 -27.57 3.43 10.93
N SER A 275 -27.21 4.62 10.47
CA SER A 275 -28.15 5.66 10.07
C SER A 275 -29.07 5.22 8.93
N GLN A 276 -28.53 4.51 7.92
CA GLN A 276 -29.34 4.00 6.80
C GLN A 276 -30.30 2.88 7.23
N GLN A 277 -29.88 2.01 8.17
CA GLN A 277 -30.68 0.87 8.61
C GLN A 277 -31.68 1.23 9.71
N GLY A 278 -31.70 2.48 10.18
CA GLY A 278 -32.56 2.94 11.29
C GLY A 278 -32.25 2.23 12.61
N ARG A 279 -31.04 1.67 12.77
CA ARG A 279 -30.58 0.95 13.96
C ARG A 279 -29.68 1.83 14.79
N SER A 280 -29.90 1.85 16.11
CA SER A 280 -29.05 2.57 17.08
C SER A 280 -27.84 1.74 17.56
N SER A 281 -27.75 0.47 17.20
CA SER A 281 -26.67 -0.43 17.60
C SER A 281 -25.59 -0.53 16.54
N PHE A 282 -24.32 -0.40 16.95
CA PHE A 282 -23.16 -0.55 16.10
C PHE A 282 -22.93 -2.04 15.77
N PHE A 283 -23.24 -2.45 14.55
CA PHE A 283 -22.88 -3.76 14.03
C PHE A 283 -21.95 -3.57 12.83
N GLY A 284 -20.75 -4.18 12.90
CA GLY A 284 -19.77 -4.11 11.81
C GLY A 284 -20.27 -4.73 10.49
N LEU A 285 -19.71 -4.30 9.37
CA LEU A 285 -20.10 -4.70 8.01
C LEU A 285 -19.83 -6.18 7.71
N LEU A 286 -18.77 -6.70 8.30
CA LEU A 286 -18.37 -8.09 8.24
C LEU A 286 -18.30 -8.61 9.67
N LYS A 287 -19.45 -8.67 10.37
CA LYS A 287 -19.54 -9.58 11.50
C LYS A 287 -19.70 -10.98 10.91
N PHE A 288 -18.63 -11.73 10.95
CA PHE A 288 -18.75 -13.17 10.90
C PHE A 288 -19.34 -13.64 12.21
N ALA A 289 -20.60 -13.35 12.49
CA ALA A 289 -21.39 -13.57 13.68
C ALA A 289 -20.69 -14.28 14.87
N SER A 290 -21.08 -14.04 16.11
CA SER A 290 -20.53 -14.76 17.26
C SER A 290 -20.89 -16.25 17.17
N PHE A 291 -19.90 -17.12 17.25
CA PHE A 291 -20.12 -18.54 17.48
C PHE A 291 -20.78 -18.72 18.86
N SER A 292 -21.54 -19.80 19.04
CA SER A 292 -22.20 -20.14 20.30
C SER A 292 -21.17 -20.32 21.44
N ASP A 293 -21.62 -20.18 22.69
CA ASP A 293 -20.78 -20.36 23.90
C ASP A 293 -20.22 -21.79 24.10
N THR A 294 -20.46 -22.70 23.16
CA THR A 294 -19.88 -24.05 23.17
C THR A 294 -18.41 -24.02 22.77
N PRO A 295 -17.55 -24.92 23.30
CA PRO A 295 -16.17 -24.99 22.87
C PRO A 295 -16.09 -25.29 21.38
N LEU A 296 -15.42 -24.40 20.63
CA LEU A 296 -15.37 -24.44 19.17
C LEU A 296 -14.39 -25.49 18.63
N PHE A 297 -13.49 -26.01 19.47
CA PHE A 297 -12.55 -27.08 19.17
C PHE A 297 -12.06 -27.72 20.46
N GLU A 298 -11.57 -28.93 20.35
CA GLU A 298 -10.88 -29.65 21.42
C GLU A 298 -9.36 -29.67 21.15
N VAL A 299 -8.53 -29.80 22.19
CA VAL A 299 -7.06 -29.71 22.08
C VAL A 299 -6.49 -30.75 21.12
N TRP A 300 -7.08 -31.94 21.03
CA TRP A 300 -6.65 -33.00 20.10
C TRP A 300 -6.91 -32.65 18.62
N GLU A 301 -7.74 -31.65 18.31
CA GLU A 301 -7.97 -31.17 16.94
C GLU A 301 -6.81 -30.29 16.41
N LEU A 302 -5.94 -29.74 17.28
CA LEU A 302 -4.84 -28.87 16.86
C LEU A 302 -3.94 -29.47 15.76
N PRO A 303 -3.54 -30.76 15.79
CA PRO A 303 -2.78 -31.35 14.70
C PRO A 303 -3.55 -31.38 13.37
N LEU A 304 -4.87 -31.59 13.40
CA LEU A 304 -5.73 -31.59 12.21
C LEU A 304 -5.82 -30.19 11.59
N LEU A 305 -5.90 -29.18 12.44
CA LEU A 305 -5.89 -27.77 12.02
C LEU A 305 -4.51 -27.35 11.48
N ALA A 306 -3.42 -27.88 12.04
CA ALA A 306 -2.07 -27.68 11.48
C ALA A 306 -1.91 -28.33 10.08
N VAL A 307 -2.49 -29.51 9.84
CA VAL A 307 -2.54 -30.14 8.50
C VAL A 307 -3.27 -29.23 7.51
N LEU A 308 -4.35 -28.58 7.93
CA LEU A 308 -5.05 -27.60 7.10
C LEU A 308 -4.15 -26.40 6.76
N GLY A 309 -3.26 -26.01 7.70
CA GLY A 309 -2.19 -25.04 7.46
C GLY A 309 -1.23 -25.49 6.33
N VAL A 310 -0.80 -26.74 6.35
CA VAL A 310 0.06 -27.31 5.27
C VAL A 310 -0.66 -27.24 3.93
N VAL A 311 -1.92 -27.68 3.86
CA VAL A 311 -2.72 -27.66 2.62
C VAL A 311 -2.88 -26.22 2.11
N GLY A 312 -3.23 -25.27 2.99
CA GLY A 312 -3.35 -23.87 2.63
C GLY A 312 -2.05 -23.26 2.11
N GLY A 313 -0.90 -23.61 2.73
CA GLY A 313 0.42 -23.19 2.27
C GLY A 313 0.77 -23.71 0.87
N LEU A 314 0.54 -25.01 0.61
CA LEU A 314 0.77 -25.61 -0.71
C LEU A 314 -0.14 -25.02 -1.79
N MET A 315 -1.43 -24.85 -1.48
CA MET A 315 -2.39 -24.24 -2.41
C MET A 315 -2.06 -22.78 -2.69
N GLY A 316 -1.61 -22.04 -1.66
CA GLY A 316 -1.16 -20.65 -1.81
C GLY A 316 0.09 -20.56 -2.70
N ALA A 317 1.07 -21.42 -2.50
CA ALA A 317 2.26 -21.50 -3.36
C ALA A 317 1.91 -21.85 -4.80
N LEU A 318 1.00 -22.81 -5.02
CA LEU A 318 0.50 -23.17 -6.35
C LEU A 318 -0.20 -22.00 -7.01
N PHE A 319 -1.06 -21.28 -6.27
CA PHE A 319 -1.74 -20.07 -6.76
C PHE A 319 -0.74 -19.02 -7.24
N CYS A 320 0.27 -18.68 -6.42
CA CYS A 320 1.31 -17.71 -6.75
C CYS A 320 2.07 -18.12 -8.02
N SER A 321 2.46 -19.38 -8.15
CA SER A 321 3.19 -19.88 -9.33
C SER A 321 2.36 -19.84 -10.61
N LEU A 322 1.10 -20.25 -10.56
CA LEU A 322 0.20 -20.23 -11.72
C LEU A 322 -0.10 -18.80 -12.17
N ASN A 323 -0.41 -17.91 -11.20
CA ASN A 323 -0.69 -16.53 -11.50
C ASN A 323 0.55 -15.79 -12.03
N ALA A 324 1.75 -16.06 -11.50
CA ALA A 324 3.00 -15.50 -12.01
C ALA A 324 3.23 -15.87 -13.48
N ARG A 325 3.10 -17.16 -13.84
CA ARG A 325 3.24 -17.63 -15.22
C ARG A 325 2.23 -16.98 -16.16
N LEU A 326 0.96 -16.86 -15.70
CA LEU A 326 -0.09 -16.22 -16.48
C LEU A 326 0.19 -14.70 -16.65
N SER A 327 0.67 -14.03 -15.62
CA SER A 327 1.02 -12.61 -15.66
C SER A 327 2.19 -12.33 -16.59
N ILE A 328 3.21 -13.19 -16.63
CA ILE A 328 4.32 -13.11 -17.60
C ILE A 328 3.80 -13.25 -19.03
N TRP A 329 2.91 -14.23 -19.27
CA TRP A 329 2.29 -14.41 -20.58
C TRP A 329 1.47 -13.17 -20.99
N ARG A 330 0.73 -12.56 -20.08
CA ARG A 330 -0.06 -11.34 -20.28
C ARG A 330 0.82 -10.16 -20.67
N ILE A 331 1.94 -9.96 -19.98
CA ILE A 331 2.88 -8.86 -20.25
C ILE A 331 3.39 -8.92 -21.70
N SER A 332 3.65 -10.12 -22.23
CA SER A 332 4.17 -10.30 -23.58
C SER A 332 3.09 -10.27 -24.66
N HIS A 333 1.88 -10.81 -24.42
CA HIS A 333 0.89 -11.04 -25.47
C HIS A 333 -0.34 -10.15 -25.40
N VAL A 334 -0.74 -9.69 -24.21
CA VAL A 334 -1.97 -8.92 -24.00
C VAL A 334 -1.68 -7.44 -23.77
N ALA A 335 -0.72 -7.13 -22.89
CA ALA A 335 -0.41 -5.76 -22.48
C ALA A 335 -0.05 -4.80 -23.63
N PRO A 336 0.63 -5.23 -24.72
CA PRO A 336 0.95 -4.31 -25.82
C PRO A 336 -0.26 -3.75 -26.58
N TYR A 337 -1.43 -4.42 -26.52
CA TYR A 337 -2.59 -4.06 -27.32
C TYR A 337 -3.82 -3.79 -26.44
N LYS A 338 -4.30 -2.54 -26.43
CA LYS A 338 -5.46 -2.13 -25.61
C LYS A 338 -6.73 -2.96 -25.87
N TRP A 339 -7.01 -3.31 -27.12
CA TRP A 339 -8.18 -4.11 -27.49
C TRP A 339 -8.09 -5.55 -26.91
N ARG A 340 -6.89 -6.16 -26.87
CA ARG A 340 -6.69 -7.48 -26.26
C ARG A 340 -6.92 -7.45 -24.74
N GLN A 341 -6.53 -6.37 -24.08
CA GLN A 341 -6.79 -6.16 -22.67
C GLN A 341 -8.29 -6.15 -22.38
N ILE A 342 -9.09 -5.44 -23.18
CA ILE A 342 -10.55 -5.39 -23.02
C ILE A 342 -11.17 -6.75 -23.35
N THR A 343 -10.74 -7.39 -24.44
CA THR A 343 -11.28 -8.70 -24.85
C THR A 343 -10.99 -9.77 -23.80
N GLU A 344 -9.79 -9.77 -23.19
CA GLU A 344 -9.46 -10.70 -22.10
C GLU A 344 -10.45 -10.53 -20.92
N VAL A 345 -10.71 -9.29 -20.50
CA VAL A 345 -11.65 -9.01 -19.41
C VAL A 345 -13.05 -9.56 -19.77
N LEU A 346 -13.56 -9.28 -20.98
CA LEU A 346 -14.87 -9.76 -21.40
C LEU A 346 -14.96 -11.27 -21.47
N VAL A 347 -13.92 -11.96 -21.94
CA VAL A 347 -13.86 -13.43 -21.98
C VAL A 347 -13.88 -14.01 -20.56
N VAL A 348 -13.07 -13.45 -19.65
CA VAL A 348 -13.04 -13.91 -18.25
C VAL A 348 -14.38 -13.67 -17.56
N VAL A 349 -15.00 -12.51 -17.77
CA VAL A 349 -16.35 -12.21 -17.25
C VAL A 349 -17.39 -13.18 -17.80
N ALA A 350 -17.36 -13.47 -19.12
CA ALA A 350 -18.31 -14.38 -19.74
C ALA A 350 -18.20 -15.82 -19.16
N ILE A 351 -16.96 -16.32 -18.99
CA ILE A 351 -16.71 -17.64 -18.40
C ILE A 351 -17.18 -17.65 -16.94
N THR A 352 -16.83 -16.64 -16.15
CA THR A 352 -17.21 -16.59 -14.74
C THR A 352 -18.72 -16.49 -14.57
N ALA A 353 -19.40 -15.64 -15.37
CA ALA A 353 -20.84 -15.51 -15.35
C ALA A 353 -21.55 -16.80 -15.76
N ALA A 354 -21.05 -17.51 -16.78
CA ALA A 354 -21.60 -18.78 -17.22
C ALA A 354 -21.44 -19.88 -16.14
N VAL A 355 -20.25 -19.96 -15.54
CA VAL A 355 -19.99 -20.92 -14.45
C VAL A 355 -20.90 -20.64 -13.25
N ALA A 356 -20.99 -19.36 -12.82
CA ALA A 356 -21.82 -18.99 -11.67
C ALA A 356 -23.30 -19.25 -11.93
N PHE A 357 -23.78 -19.12 -13.16
CA PHE A 357 -25.17 -19.35 -13.51
C PHE A 357 -25.51 -20.84 -13.68
N TRP A 358 -24.73 -21.62 -14.47
CA TRP A 358 -25.09 -22.96 -14.87
C TRP A 358 -24.71 -24.07 -13.87
N VAL A 359 -23.61 -23.92 -13.12
CA VAL A 359 -23.17 -24.97 -12.21
C VAL A 359 -24.19 -25.29 -11.10
N PRO A 360 -24.92 -24.31 -10.51
CA PRO A 360 -25.97 -24.62 -9.54
C PRO A 360 -27.04 -25.60 -10.07
N PHE A 361 -27.35 -25.54 -11.35
CA PHE A 361 -28.34 -26.46 -11.97
C PHE A 361 -27.85 -27.92 -12.04
N ALA A 362 -26.53 -28.16 -12.04
CA ALA A 362 -25.98 -29.51 -11.99
C ALA A 362 -26.15 -30.18 -10.60
N PHE A 363 -26.51 -29.40 -9.57
CA PHE A 363 -26.69 -29.89 -8.20
C PHE A 363 -28.13 -29.81 -7.68
N LEU A 364 -29.12 -29.71 -8.58
CA LEU A 364 -30.54 -29.65 -8.18
C LEU A 364 -31.00 -30.89 -7.41
N ASP A 365 -30.49 -32.06 -7.76
CA ASP A 365 -30.82 -33.34 -7.11
C ASP A 365 -30.06 -33.56 -5.76
N ARG A 366 -29.16 -32.64 -5.40
CA ARG A 366 -28.29 -32.75 -4.20
C ARG A 366 -28.58 -31.69 -3.16
N CYS A 367 -29.79 -31.22 -3.10
CA CYS A 367 -30.20 -30.30 -2.04
C CYS A 367 -30.07 -30.91 -0.66
N ARG A 368 -29.81 -30.09 0.32
CA ARG A 368 -29.62 -30.48 1.72
C ARG A 368 -30.61 -29.72 2.61
N PRO A 369 -31.07 -30.36 3.70
CA PRO A 369 -31.93 -29.65 4.66
C PRO A 369 -31.19 -28.49 5.32
N ALA A 370 -31.84 -27.34 5.37
CA ALA A 370 -31.32 -26.14 6.02
C ALA A 370 -31.13 -26.33 7.54
N VAL A 371 -31.94 -27.23 8.12
CA VAL A 371 -31.90 -27.56 9.56
C VAL A 371 -31.64 -29.05 9.70
N PRO A 372 -30.72 -29.50 10.57
CA PRO A 372 -30.50 -30.92 10.84
C PRO A 372 -31.78 -31.58 11.37
N ASN A 373 -32.10 -32.76 10.91
CA ASN A 373 -33.30 -33.52 11.33
C ASN A 373 -33.39 -33.71 12.86
N TYR A 374 -32.27 -33.77 13.56
CA TYR A 374 -32.20 -33.84 15.03
C TYR A 374 -32.88 -32.67 15.73
N GLN A 375 -32.78 -31.44 15.18
CA GLN A 375 -33.42 -30.25 15.74
C GLN A 375 -34.91 -30.14 15.42
N ARG A 376 -35.39 -30.89 14.39
CA ARG A 376 -36.83 -30.95 14.07
C ARG A 376 -37.63 -31.81 15.04
N GLU A 377 -37.03 -32.85 15.63
CA GLU A 377 -37.69 -33.80 16.50
C GLU A 377 -37.71 -33.36 17.99
N HIS A 378 -36.83 -32.41 18.37
CA HIS A 378 -36.69 -31.93 19.72
C HIS A 378 -37.18 -30.48 19.87
N SER A 379 -37.97 -30.20 20.87
CA SER A 379 -38.36 -28.82 21.22
C SER A 379 -37.15 -27.99 21.63
N CYS A 380 -36.93 -26.87 20.96
CA CYS A 380 -35.84 -25.93 21.30
C CYS A 380 -36.18 -25.23 22.62
N PRO A 381 -35.31 -25.32 23.65
CA PRO A 381 -35.51 -24.54 24.88
C PRO A 381 -35.26 -23.06 24.59
N MET A 382 -36.21 -22.19 24.96
CA MET A 382 -36.01 -20.75 24.91
C MET A 382 -34.96 -20.34 25.94
N PRO A 383 -33.94 -19.55 25.63
CA PRO A 383 -33.05 -18.97 26.65
C PRO A 383 -33.86 -18.04 27.56
N GLY A 384 -34.05 -18.41 28.80
CA GLY A 384 -34.59 -17.54 29.87
C GLY A 384 -35.97 -17.85 30.43
N ASN A 385 -36.73 -18.86 29.97
CA ASN A 385 -38.00 -19.24 30.59
C ASN A 385 -38.30 -20.74 30.43
N PRO A 386 -38.18 -21.55 31.51
CA PRO A 386 -38.35 -23.00 31.43
C PRO A 386 -39.82 -23.48 31.31
N ASP A 387 -40.82 -22.58 31.40
CA ASP A 387 -42.22 -22.97 31.54
C ASP A 387 -43.17 -22.57 30.40
N THR A 388 -42.66 -22.05 29.28
CA THR A 388 -43.55 -21.64 28.18
C THR A 388 -43.46 -22.52 26.98
N SER A 389 -44.58 -23.20 26.68
CA SER A 389 -45.09 -23.74 25.41
C SER A 389 -44.06 -24.05 24.34
N LYS A 390 -43.97 -25.33 24.00
CA LYS A 390 -43.31 -25.93 22.87
C LYS A 390 -43.54 -25.12 21.58
N VAL A 391 -42.70 -24.10 21.34
CA VAL A 391 -42.58 -23.50 20.03
C VAL A 391 -41.83 -24.54 19.19
N THR A 392 -42.41 -25.01 18.14
CA THR A 392 -41.74 -25.93 17.20
C THR A 392 -40.51 -25.24 16.61
N CYS A 393 -39.40 -25.94 16.47
CA CYS A 393 -38.16 -25.37 15.95
C CYS A 393 -38.38 -24.71 14.58
N ASP A 394 -39.36 -25.15 13.81
CA ASP A 394 -39.79 -24.53 12.56
C ASP A 394 -40.31 -23.10 12.71
N GLN A 395 -41.03 -22.78 13.81
CA GLN A 395 -41.48 -21.41 14.06
C GLN A 395 -40.36 -20.50 14.60
N PHE A 396 -39.42 -21.07 15.35
CA PHE A 396 -38.22 -20.34 15.80
C PHE A 396 -37.29 -20.00 14.65
N LEU A 397 -37.09 -20.94 13.71
CA LEU A 397 -36.24 -20.78 12.54
C LEU A 397 -36.88 -19.94 11.44
N SER A 398 -38.19 -19.91 11.29
CA SER A 398 -38.88 -19.02 10.34
C SER A 398 -38.79 -17.54 10.76
N ASN A 399 -38.57 -17.27 12.05
CA ASN A 399 -38.36 -15.92 12.57
C ASN A 399 -36.89 -15.58 12.83
N SER A 400 -35.95 -16.51 12.60
CA SER A 400 -34.53 -16.27 12.82
C SER A 400 -33.84 -15.73 11.56
N THR A 401 -33.00 -14.72 11.76
CA THR A 401 -32.17 -14.13 10.71
C THR A 401 -31.18 -15.12 10.06
N ASP A 402 -31.05 -16.33 10.62
CA ASP A 402 -30.11 -17.36 10.17
C ASP A 402 -30.53 -18.08 8.88
N LEU A 403 -31.84 -18.13 8.59
CA LEU A 403 -32.35 -18.67 7.32
C LEU A 403 -32.23 -17.67 6.14
N ALA A 404 -32.08 -16.38 6.44
CA ALA A 404 -31.93 -15.35 5.42
C ALA A 404 -30.61 -15.47 4.62
N HIS A 405 -29.69 -16.35 5.03
CA HIS A 405 -28.42 -16.60 4.34
C HIS A 405 -28.50 -17.66 3.24
N TYR A 406 -29.64 -18.38 3.10
CA TYR A 406 -29.84 -19.35 2.03
C TYR A 406 -30.59 -18.71 0.88
N VAL A 407 -30.13 -18.96 -0.33
CA VAL A 407 -30.81 -18.51 -1.55
C VAL A 407 -31.90 -19.51 -1.94
N ASP A 408 -33.15 -19.06 -2.08
CA ASP A 408 -34.30 -19.84 -2.53
C ASP A 408 -34.18 -20.17 -4.04
N LEU A 409 -33.31 -21.10 -4.39
CA LEU A 409 -33.29 -21.70 -5.70
C LEU A 409 -34.04 -23.04 -5.68
N PRO A 410 -34.84 -23.36 -6.72
CA PRO A 410 -35.60 -24.60 -6.75
C PRO A 410 -34.68 -25.80 -6.66
N CYS A 411 -34.97 -26.67 -5.69
CA CYS A 411 -34.45 -28.02 -5.62
C CYS A 411 -35.32 -28.94 -6.48
N ALA A 412 -34.75 -30.02 -7.05
CA ALA A 412 -35.51 -30.97 -7.88
C ALA A 412 -36.65 -31.65 -7.06
N GLY A 413 -37.85 -31.26 -7.32
CA GLY A 413 -39.07 -31.71 -6.59
C GLY A 413 -40.16 -30.65 -6.58
N GLY A 414 -39.89 -29.46 -6.99
CA GLY A 414 -40.81 -28.32 -6.97
C GLY A 414 -40.91 -27.54 -8.25
N VAL A 415 -41.40 -28.13 -9.34
CA VAL A 415 -41.91 -27.32 -10.44
C VAL A 415 -43.26 -26.80 -9.99
N GLY A 416 -43.32 -25.58 -9.48
CA GLY A 416 -44.51 -24.86 -9.05
C GLY A 416 -44.74 -24.66 -7.56
N GLY A 417 -43.85 -25.08 -6.67
CA GLY A 417 -43.96 -24.94 -5.21
C GLY A 417 -42.81 -24.15 -4.64
N TYR A 418 -42.73 -22.86 -4.90
CA TYR A 418 -41.82 -21.96 -4.20
C TYR A 418 -42.24 -21.83 -2.75
N LEU A 419 -41.27 -21.79 -1.84
CA LEU A 419 -41.39 -21.28 -0.48
C LEU A 419 -41.71 -22.22 0.70
N ASN A 420 -41.70 -23.55 0.52
CA ASN A 420 -41.76 -24.44 1.70
C ASN A 420 -40.65 -25.49 1.72
N SER A 421 -39.62 -25.38 0.91
CA SER A 421 -38.52 -26.34 0.97
C SER A 421 -37.57 -25.95 2.09
N SER A 422 -37.62 -26.68 3.20
CA SER A 422 -36.57 -26.68 4.23
C SER A 422 -35.21 -27.17 3.68
N GLU A 423 -35.04 -27.15 2.37
CA GLU A 423 -33.83 -27.60 1.67
C GLU A 423 -33.21 -26.45 0.88
N PHE A 424 -31.89 -26.47 0.76
CA PHE A 424 -31.13 -25.48 0.01
C PHE A 424 -30.10 -26.13 -0.93
N ASN A 425 -29.82 -25.45 -2.03
CA ASN A 425 -28.76 -25.83 -2.95
C ASN A 425 -27.44 -25.22 -2.49
N THR A 426 -26.47 -26.06 -2.14
CA THR A 426 -25.16 -25.65 -1.64
C THR A 426 -24.41 -24.70 -2.58
N TYR A 427 -24.35 -25.05 -3.88
CA TYR A 427 -23.61 -24.25 -4.86
C TYR A 427 -24.27 -22.90 -5.12
N ALA A 428 -25.61 -22.89 -5.22
CA ALA A 428 -26.38 -21.66 -5.42
C ALA A 428 -26.21 -20.68 -4.25
N THR A 429 -26.27 -21.18 -3.01
CA THR A 429 -26.07 -20.41 -1.80
C THR A 429 -24.69 -19.74 -1.76
N LEU A 430 -23.68 -20.35 -2.37
CA LEU A 430 -22.33 -19.78 -2.41
C LEU A 430 -22.08 -18.81 -3.57
N THR A 431 -22.89 -18.85 -4.64
CA THR A 431 -22.66 -18.07 -5.86
C THR A 431 -23.68 -16.99 -6.14
N TRP A 432 -24.95 -17.14 -5.69
CA TRP A 432 -26.05 -16.26 -6.02
C TRP A 432 -26.47 -15.31 -4.89
N GLN A 433 -25.52 -14.93 -4.07
CA GLN A 433 -25.73 -14.02 -2.94
C GLN A 433 -25.77 -12.56 -3.39
N ASN A 434 -26.74 -11.80 -2.89
CA ASN A 434 -26.88 -10.38 -3.19
C ASN A 434 -25.88 -9.51 -2.43
N LYS A 435 -25.42 -9.97 -1.25
CA LYS A 435 -24.49 -9.24 -0.42
C LYS A 435 -23.15 -9.94 -0.37
N GLU A 436 -22.09 -9.17 -0.57
CA GLU A 436 -20.75 -9.64 -0.32
C GLU A 436 -20.58 -10.02 1.15
N GLY A 437 -20.01 -11.18 1.40
CA GLY A 437 -19.82 -11.71 2.76
C GLY A 437 -20.85 -12.74 3.18
N ASP A 438 -22.05 -12.77 2.58
CA ASP A 438 -23.07 -13.77 2.94
C ASP A 438 -22.59 -15.20 2.66
N ALA A 439 -21.83 -15.41 1.58
CA ALA A 439 -21.21 -16.71 1.32
C ALA A 439 -20.22 -17.12 2.42
N ILE A 440 -19.41 -16.16 2.92
CA ILE A 440 -18.46 -16.38 4.02
C ILE A 440 -19.22 -16.68 5.31
N LEU A 441 -20.29 -15.93 5.59
CA LEU A 441 -21.17 -16.20 6.73
C LEU A 441 -21.81 -17.59 6.64
N ALA A 442 -22.27 -18.00 5.46
CA ALA A 442 -22.79 -19.34 5.23
C ALA A 442 -21.73 -20.43 5.52
N PHE A 443 -20.48 -20.21 5.12
CA PHE A 443 -19.39 -21.16 5.42
C PHE A 443 -19.13 -21.30 6.93
N PHE A 444 -19.23 -20.23 7.70
CA PHE A 444 -18.89 -20.25 9.13
C PHE A 444 -20.07 -20.71 10.00
N HIS A 445 -21.27 -20.23 9.72
CA HIS A 445 -22.41 -20.33 10.63
C HIS A 445 -23.56 -21.21 10.15
N SER A 446 -23.53 -21.71 8.89
CA SER A 446 -24.60 -22.58 8.43
C SER A 446 -24.70 -23.85 9.30
N PRO A 447 -25.82 -24.06 10.00
CA PRO A 447 -26.06 -25.29 10.76
C PRO A 447 -26.32 -26.49 9.84
N GLY A 448 -26.77 -26.24 8.61
CA GLY A 448 -27.01 -27.24 7.59
C GLY A 448 -25.73 -27.90 7.08
N ARG A 449 -25.83 -29.15 6.68
CA ARG A 449 -24.73 -29.87 6.05
C ARG A 449 -24.62 -29.48 4.59
N PHE A 450 -23.47 -29.01 4.17
CA PHE A 450 -23.17 -28.75 2.77
C PHE A 450 -22.89 -30.05 2.02
N ASP A 451 -23.34 -30.12 0.75
CA ASP A 451 -23.00 -31.24 -0.11
C ASP A 451 -21.51 -31.23 -0.45
N LYS A 452 -20.80 -32.34 -0.15
CA LYS A 452 -19.34 -32.42 -0.31
C LYS A 452 -18.90 -32.32 -1.76
N ALA A 453 -19.69 -32.86 -2.70
CA ALA A 453 -19.37 -32.78 -4.11
C ALA A 453 -19.52 -31.34 -4.63
N ALA A 454 -20.58 -30.64 -4.20
CA ALA A 454 -20.78 -29.23 -4.53
C ALA A 454 -19.66 -28.35 -3.96
N LEU A 455 -19.23 -28.58 -2.70
CA LEU A 455 -18.11 -27.89 -2.09
C LEU A 455 -16.79 -28.12 -2.85
N LEU A 456 -16.51 -29.36 -3.23
CA LEU A 456 -15.29 -29.71 -3.98
C LEU A 456 -15.26 -29.00 -5.34
N VAL A 457 -16.36 -29.06 -6.10
CA VAL A 457 -16.46 -28.40 -7.41
C VAL A 457 -16.35 -26.88 -7.24
N TYR A 458 -17.00 -26.32 -6.22
CA TYR A 458 -16.89 -24.89 -5.90
C TYR A 458 -15.45 -24.49 -5.59
N ALA A 459 -14.76 -25.25 -4.74
CA ALA A 459 -13.37 -24.96 -4.37
C ALA A 459 -12.44 -24.97 -5.59
N VAL A 460 -12.56 -25.97 -6.47
CA VAL A 460 -11.72 -26.09 -7.67
C VAL A 460 -12.02 -24.97 -8.68
N LEU A 461 -13.30 -24.72 -8.96
CA LEU A 461 -13.68 -23.69 -9.94
C LEU A 461 -13.31 -22.28 -9.45
N THR A 462 -13.56 -21.99 -8.17
CA THR A 462 -13.18 -20.68 -7.58
C THR A 462 -11.68 -20.49 -7.61
N PHE A 463 -10.88 -21.53 -7.34
CA PHE A 463 -9.42 -21.46 -7.44
C PHE A 463 -8.95 -21.11 -8.86
N ILE A 464 -9.46 -21.83 -9.87
CA ILE A 464 -9.09 -21.58 -11.28
C ILE A 464 -9.51 -20.19 -11.72
N LEU A 465 -10.76 -19.79 -11.41
CA LEU A 465 -11.29 -18.50 -11.80
C LEU A 465 -10.55 -17.36 -11.10
N ALA A 466 -10.15 -17.51 -9.82
CA ALA A 466 -9.37 -16.51 -9.10
C ALA A 466 -7.96 -16.34 -9.69
N VAL A 467 -7.27 -17.45 -10.05
CA VAL A 467 -5.97 -17.40 -10.74
C VAL A 467 -6.06 -16.63 -12.04
N VAL A 468 -7.14 -16.85 -12.82
CA VAL A 468 -7.36 -16.19 -14.11
C VAL A 468 -7.82 -14.75 -13.93
N ALA A 469 -8.69 -14.46 -12.96
CA ALA A 469 -9.23 -13.12 -12.74
C ALA A 469 -8.20 -12.14 -12.16
N TYR A 470 -7.23 -12.61 -11.38
CA TYR A 470 -6.21 -11.72 -10.80
C TYR A 470 -5.15 -11.35 -11.85
N GLY A 471 -4.94 -10.04 -12.03
CA GLY A 471 -3.97 -9.49 -12.98
C GLY A 471 -4.52 -9.10 -14.35
N ILE A 472 -5.84 -9.20 -14.61
CA ILE A 472 -6.50 -8.61 -15.77
C ILE A 472 -6.62 -7.08 -15.59
N GLN A 473 -6.97 -6.36 -16.67
CA GLN A 473 -7.03 -4.88 -16.68
C GLN A 473 -8.32 -4.34 -16.05
N VAL A 474 -8.55 -4.71 -14.78
CA VAL A 474 -9.58 -4.15 -13.90
C VAL A 474 -9.02 -3.98 -12.48
N PRO A 475 -9.58 -3.09 -11.66
CA PRO A 475 -9.23 -3.04 -10.24
C PRO A 475 -9.68 -4.33 -9.55
N SER A 476 -8.77 -4.99 -8.86
CA SER A 476 -9.02 -6.31 -8.28
C SER A 476 -8.26 -6.52 -6.97
N GLY A 477 -8.94 -6.92 -5.89
CA GLY A 477 -8.35 -7.39 -4.65
C GLY A 477 -8.31 -8.92 -4.60
N LEU A 478 -7.45 -9.46 -3.76
CA LEU A 478 -7.24 -10.90 -3.62
C LEU A 478 -7.67 -11.47 -2.26
N PHE A 479 -7.87 -10.63 -1.24
CA PHE A 479 -8.16 -11.11 0.11
C PHE A 479 -9.45 -11.96 0.17
N VAL A 480 -10.58 -11.42 -0.29
CA VAL A 480 -11.86 -12.14 -0.28
C VAL A 480 -11.82 -13.42 -1.11
N PRO A 481 -11.29 -13.45 -2.34
CA PRO A 481 -11.11 -14.71 -3.06
C PRO A 481 -10.32 -15.76 -2.29
N CYS A 482 -9.21 -15.38 -1.65
CA CYS A 482 -8.43 -16.30 -0.82
C CYS A 482 -9.20 -16.82 0.39
N ILE A 483 -9.97 -15.93 1.06
CA ILE A 483 -10.85 -16.32 2.17
C ILE A 483 -11.87 -17.36 1.68
N VAL A 484 -12.58 -17.08 0.61
CA VAL A 484 -13.62 -17.96 0.05
C VAL A 484 -13.05 -19.32 -0.39
N MET A 485 -11.91 -19.31 -1.08
CA MET A 485 -11.20 -20.56 -1.43
C MET A 485 -10.83 -21.36 -0.19
N GLY A 486 -10.22 -20.71 0.81
CA GLY A 486 -9.84 -21.33 2.07
C GLY A 486 -11.03 -21.87 2.86
N CYS A 487 -12.14 -21.11 2.93
CA CYS A 487 -13.39 -21.53 3.54
C CYS A 487 -13.93 -22.82 2.90
N SER A 488 -13.92 -22.89 1.56
CA SER A 488 -14.48 -24.03 0.83
C SER A 488 -13.70 -25.33 1.12
N TRP A 489 -12.37 -25.27 1.08
CA TRP A 489 -11.51 -26.39 1.46
C TRP A 489 -11.65 -26.78 2.93
N GLY A 490 -11.60 -25.76 3.81
CA GLY A 490 -11.71 -25.98 5.25
C GLY A 490 -13.06 -26.59 5.62
N ARG A 491 -14.16 -26.08 5.05
CA ARG A 491 -15.50 -26.63 5.29
C ARG A 491 -15.61 -28.06 4.78
N LEU A 492 -15.11 -28.33 3.58
CA LEU A 492 -15.07 -29.69 3.01
C LEU A 492 -14.34 -30.66 3.94
N TRP A 493 -13.17 -30.25 4.45
CA TRP A 493 -12.39 -31.05 5.40
C TRP A 493 -13.16 -31.29 6.70
N GLY A 494 -13.77 -30.25 7.25
CA GLY A 494 -14.60 -30.34 8.45
C GLY A 494 -15.83 -31.27 8.27
N GLU A 495 -16.51 -31.22 7.11
CA GLU A 495 -17.62 -32.14 6.82
C GLU A 495 -17.16 -33.62 6.69
N ILE A 496 -15.97 -33.85 6.13
CA ILE A 496 -15.38 -35.20 6.06
C ILE A 496 -15.03 -35.70 7.45
N LEU A 497 -14.36 -34.90 8.27
CA LEU A 497 -13.99 -35.25 9.63
C LEU A 497 -15.20 -35.49 10.51
N ARG A 498 -16.26 -34.70 10.37
CA ARG A 498 -17.51 -34.87 11.10
C ARG A 498 -18.17 -36.22 10.82
N ASP A 499 -18.07 -36.76 9.57
CA ASP A 499 -18.60 -38.09 9.26
C ASP A 499 -17.74 -39.21 9.87
N TRP A 500 -16.44 -38.98 10.08
CA TRP A 500 -15.52 -39.98 10.62
C TRP A 500 -15.46 -39.97 12.15
N MET A 501 -15.43 -38.80 12.76
CA MET A 501 -15.15 -38.58 14.18
C MET A 501 -16.41 -38.27 15.00
N GLY A 502 -17.50 -37.85 14.34
CA GLY A 502 -18.78 -37.60 14.97
C GLY A 502 -19.18 -36.14 15.06
N PRO A 503 -20.32 -35.87 15.72
CA PRO A 503 -20.98 -34.56 15.70
C PRO A 503 -20.23 -33.45 16.50
N GLN A 504 -19.23 -33.80 17.29
CA GLN A 504 -18.39 -32.86 18.03
C GLN A 504 -17.57 -31.96 17.12
N ILE A 505 -17.28 -32.39 15.87
CA ILE A 505 -16.57 -31.57 14.90
C ILE A 505 -17.50 -30.47 14.36
N ILE A 506 -17.06 -29.22 14.48
CA ILE A 506 -17.75 -28.04 13.96
C ILE A 506 -17.12 -27.64 12.61
N PRO A 507 -17.75 -27.93 11.45
CA PRO A 507 -17.15 -27.63 10.15
C PRO A 507 -16.87 -26.15 9.91
N GLY A 508 -17.61 -25.24 10.58
CA GLY A 508 -17.38 -23.79 10.53
C GLY A 508 -16.00 -23.36 11.06
N THR A 509 -15.51 -24.01 12.12
CA THR A 509 -14.16 -23.79 12.66
C THR A 509 -13.09 -24.14 11.63
N TYR A 510 -13.26 -25.28 10.95
CA TYR A 510 -12.33 -25.70 9.89
C TYR A 510 -12.39 -24.79 8.67
N ALA A 511 -13.58 -24.22 8.35
CA ALA A 511 -13.71 -23.22 7.30
C ALA A 511 -12.92 -21.94 7.64
N LEU A 512 -13.00 -21.45 8.88
CA LEU A 512 -12.25 -20.25 9.31
C LEU A 512 -10.74 -20.49 9.28
N VAL A 513 -10.27 -21.61 9.82
CA VAL A 513 -8.84 -21.94 9.81
C VAL A 513 -8.34 -22.19 8.39
N GLY A 514 -9.18 -22.78 7.52
CA GLY A 514 -8.89 -22.92 6.09
C GLY A 514 -8.73 -21.57 5.39
N ALA A 515 -9.61 -20.61 5.67
CA ALA A 515 -9.51 -19.24 5.16
C ALA A 515 -8.20 -18.57 5.57
N ALA A 516 -7.85 -18.68 6.85
CA ALA A 516 -6.61 -18.13 7.41
C ALA A 516 -5.38 -18.73 6.74
N SER A 517 -5.34 -20.05 6.59
CA SER A 517 -4.20 -20.78 6.01
C SER A 517 -4.01 -20.48 4.52
N MET A 518 -5.09 -20.40 3.74
CA MET A 518 -5.01 -20.05 2.32
C MET A 518 -4.53 -18.63 2.11
N LEU A 519 -5.06 -17.68 2.89
CA LEU A 519 -4.68 -16.28 2.80
C LEU A 519 -3.21 -16.08 3.21
N ALA A 520 -2.76 -16.73 4.31
CA ALA A 520 -1.36 -16.76 4.72
C ALA A 520 -0.44 -17.40 3.67
N GLY A 521 -0.89 -18.47 3.04
CA GLY A 521 -0.17 -19.16 1.96
C GLY A 521 0.03 -18.31 0.70
N VAL A 522 -0.85 -17.34 0.41
CA VAL A 522 -0.74 -16.45 -0.75
C VAL A 522 -0.01 -15.15 -0.40
N THR A 523 -0.36 -14.52 0.72
CA THR A 523 0.12 -13.16 1.07
C THR A 523 1.36 -13.17 1.95
N ARG A 524 1.64 -14.27 2.68
CA ARG A 524 2.71 -14.41 3.69
C ARG A 524 2.51 -13.54 4.95
N LEU A 525 1.36 -12.90 5.09
CA LEU A 525 0.99 -12.16 6.29
C LEU A 525 0.77 -13.10 7.47
N THR A 526 1.12 -12.65 8.68
CA THR A 526 0.99 -13.44 9.91
C THR A 526 0.16 -12.75 10.97
N ILE A 527 0.71 -11.73 11.63
CA ILE A 527 0.06 -11.00 12.72
C ILE A 527 -1.19 -10.31 12.22
N THR A 528 -1.11 -9.64 11.09
CA THR A 528 -2.23 -8.93 10.47
C THR A 528 -3.42 -9.85 10.27
N LEU A 529 -3.21 -11.05 9.71
CA LEU A 529 -4.30 -11.98 9.45
C LEU A 529 -4.94 -12.50 10.72
N ALA A 530 -4.13 -12.85 11.72
CA ALA A 530 -4.63 -13.29 13.01
C ALA A 530 -5.50 -12.22 13.66
N VAL A 531 -5.05 -10.95 13.65
CA VAL A 531 -5.78 -9.81 14.23
C VAL A 531 -7.05 -9.49 13.44
N VAL A 532 -6.98 -9.46 12.10
CA VAL A 532 -8.15 -9.23 11.25
C VAL A 532 -9.22 -10.28 11.50
N LEU A 533 -8.85 -11.55 11.50
CA LEU A 533 -9.81 -12.64 11.75
C LEU A 533 -10.37 -12.59 13.18
N TYR A 534 -9.54 -12.27 14.16
CA TYR A 534 -9.97 -12.08 15.54
C TYR A 534 -11.00 -10.95 15.67
N GLU A 535 -10.73 -9.76 15.12
CA GLU A 535 -11.65 -8.62 15.18
C GLU A 535 -12.96 -8.87 14.39
N THR A 536 -12.87 -9.60 13.26
CA THR A 536 -14.06 -9.89 12.44
C THR A 536 -14.94 -10.98 12.99
N THR A 537 -14.37 -12.00 13.67
CA THR A 537 -15.12 -13.11 14.25
C THR A 537 -15.52 -12.90 15.71
N ASN A 538 -14.85 -11.97 16.39
CA ASN A 538 -15.01 -11.71 17.84
C ASN A 538 -14.80 -12.97 18.70
N GLN A 539 -13.94 -13.92 18.26
CA GLN A 539 -13.70 -15.19 18.93
C GLN A 539 -12.24 -15.35 19.37
N VAL A 540 -12.00 -15.13 20.66
CA VAL A 540 -10.67 -15.28 21.27
C VAL A 540 -10.20 -16.73 21.26
N THR A 541 -11.12 -17.66 21.46
CA THR A 541 -10.81 -19.10 21.57
C THR A 541 -10.17 -19.68 20.32
N LEU A 542 -10.55 -19.20 19.14
CA LEU A 542 -9.98 -19.62 17.86
C LEU A 542 -8.63 -18.95 17.51
N GLY A 543 -8.13 -18.04 18.35
CA GLY A 543 -6.88 -17.33 18.09
C GLY A 543 -5.68 -18.26 17.95
N VAL A 544 -5.47 -19.18 18.91
CA VAL A 544 -4.33 -20.10 18.92
C VAL A 544 -4.32 -21.05 17.72
N PRO A 545 -5.39 -21.81 17.45
CA PRO A 545 -5.43 -22.72 16.29
C PRO A 545 -5.26 -21.97 14.95
N THR A 546 -5.84 -20.79 14.82
CA THR A 546 -5.69 -19.95 13.62
C THR A 546 -4.25 -19.49 13.45
N MET A 547 -3.58 -19.04 14.51
CA MET A 547 -2.17 -18.65 14.47
C MET A 547 -1.26 -19.81 14.07
N ILE A 548 -1.48 -21.00 14.62
CA ILE A 548 -0.72 -22.20 14.27
C ILE A 548 -0.86 -22.48 12.76
N ALA A 549 -2.09 -22.48 12.25
CA ALA A 549 -2.34 -22.73 10.83
C ALA A 549 -1.72 -21.66 9.91
N ILE A 550 -1.77 -20.38 10.29
CA ILE A 550 -1.13 -19.27 9.58
C ILE A 550 0.39 -19.47 9.51
N LEU A 551 1.03 -19.74 10.64
CA LEU A 551 2.49 -19.95 10.71
C LEU A 551 2.93 -21.16 9.90
N VAL A 552 2.21 -22.29 10.01
CA VAL A 552 2.49 -23.48 9.23
C VAL A 552 2.32 -23.21 7.74
N ALA A 553 1.24 -22.54 7.34
CA ALA A 553 0.99 -22.20 5.95
C ALA A 553 2.09 -21.30 5.37
N LYS A 554 2.54 -20.29 6.15
CA LYS A 554 3.64 -19.42 5.75
C LYS A 554 4.93 -20.22 5.55
N VAL A 555 5.35 -20.98 6.55
CA VAL A 555 6.60 -21.76 6.48
C VAL A 555 6.60 -22.73 5.31
N VAL A 556 5.50 -23.43 5.08
CA VAL A 556 5.36 -24.36 3.94
C VAL A 556 5.44 -23.61 2.61
N ALA A 557 4.73 -22.51 2.50
CA ALA A 557 4.66 -21.78 1.24
C ALA A 557 5.97 -21.07 0.89
N ASP A 558 6.73 -20.58 1.89
CA ASP A 558 8.04 -19.93 1.72
C ASP A 558 9.11 -20.90 1.16
N GLN A 559 8.91 -22.23 1.28
CA GLN A 559 9.80 -23.21 0.66
C GLN A 559 9.70 -23.24 -0.88
N PHE A 560 8.60 -22.76 -1.45
CA PHE A 560 8.33 -22.87 -2.89
C PHE A 560 8.50 -21.52 -3.62
N ASN A 561 8.01 -20.43 -3.06
CA ASN A 561 8.03 -19.11 -3.70
C ASN A 561 7.81 -17.98 -2.68
N VAL A 562 8.03 -16.74 -3.13
CA VAL A 562 7.78 -15.52 -2.36
C VAL A 562 6.31 -15.10 -2.40
N SER A 563 5.93 -14.06 -1.64
CA SER A 563 4.55 -13.56 -1.59
C SER A 563 4.07 -13.11 -2.98
N LEU A 564 2.76 -13.18 -3.21
CA LEU A 564 2.19 -12.71 -4.48
C LEU A 564 2.47 -11.22 -4.72
N TYR A 565 2.52 -10.42 -3.68
CA TYR A 565 2.80 -8.98 -3.80
C TYR A 565 4.23 -8.73 -4.24
N ASP A 566 5.21 -9.47 -3.71
CA ASP A 566 6.61 -9.37 -4.09
C ASP A 566 6.83 -9.85 -5.54
N ILE A 567 6.12 -10.92 -5.95
CA ILE A 567 6.10 -11.36 -7.36
C ILE A 567 5.62 -10.23 -8.27
N HIS A 568 4.55 -9.52 -7.90
CA HIS A 568 4.03 -8.42 -8.72
C HIS A 568 4.91 -7.17 -8.68
N ILE A 569 5.61 -6.88 -7.57
CA ILE A 569 6.66 -5.85 -7.50
C ILE A 569 7.75 -6.16 -8.53
N ALA A 570 8.24 -7.40 -8.53
CA ALA A 570 9.24 -7.86 -9.49
C ALA A 570 8.75 -7.80 -10.94
N LEU A 571 7.52 -8.29 -11.23
CA LEU A 571 6.94 -8.24 -12.58
C LEU A 571 6.76 -6.82 -13.14
N LYS A 572 6.49 -5.84 -12.26
CA LYS A 572 6.39 -4.43 -12.62
C LYS A 572 7.75 -3.71 -12.65
N ALA A 573 8.83 -4.41 -12.34
CA ALA A 573 10.19 -3.88 -12.23
C ALA A 573 10.28 -2.66 -11.31
N LEU A 574 9.59 -2.70 -10.15
CA LEU A 574 9.66 -1.65 -9.15
C LEU A 574 10.91 -1.84 -8.29
N PRO A 575 11.81 -0.85 -8.18
CA PRO A 575 12.96 -0.95 -7.30
C PRO A 575 12.52 -1.12 -5.84
N PHE A 576 12.82 -2.24 -5.24
CA PHE A 576 12.41 -2.59 -3.89
C PHE A 576 13.61 -3.09 -3.09
N ILE A 577 13.88 -2.46 -1.94
CA ILE A 577 14.92 -2.90 -1.01
C ILE A 577 14.30 -3.86 -0.02
N GLU A 578 14.75 -5.10 -0.06
CA GLU A 578 14.29 -6.16 0.83
C GLU A 578 14.75 -5.99 2.28
N PRO A 579 14.16 -6.75 3.22
CA PRO A 579 14.62 -6.75 4.62
C PRO A 579 16.05 -7.22 4.79
N GLU A 580 16.49 -8.21 4.01
CA GLU A 580 17.81 -8.81 4.06
C GLU A 580 18.60 -8.52 2.79
N PRO A 581 19.93 -8.31 2.88
CA PRO A 581 20.76 -8.09 1.72
C PRO A 581 20.80 -9.34 0.83
N PRO A 582 20.64 -9.19 -0.51
CA PRO A 582 20.72 -10.33 -1.43
C PRO A 582 22.10 -11.00 -1.37
N LEU A 583 22.14 -12.32 -1.47
CA LEU A 583 23.40 -13.08 -1.45
C LEU A 583 24.40 -12.59 -2.51
N ALA A 584 23.93 -12.03 -3.61
CA ALA A 584 24.78 -11.53 -4.69
C ALA A 584 25.70 -10.38 -4.31
N ILE A 585 25.31 -9.54 -3.32
CA ILE A 585 26.14 -8.41 -2.85
C ILE A 585 27.10 -8.80 -1.70
N HIS A 586 26.99 -10.04 -1.19
CA HIS A 586 27.89 -10.50 -0.16
C HIS A 586 29.31 -10.66 -0.73
N GLY A 587 30.26 -10.00 -0.10
CA GLY A 587 31.67 -10.01 -0.53
C GLY A 587 32.04 -8.91 -1.54
N MET A 588 31.08 -8.11 -2.03
CA MET A 588 31.36 -6.92 -2.83
C MET A 588 31.69 -5.71 -1.95
N SER A 589 32.53 -4.82 -2.47
CA SER A 589 32.85 -3.52 -1.86
C SER A 589 31.93 -2.42 -2.37
N ALA A 590 31.85 -1.29 -1.68
CA ALA A 590 31.13 -0.09 -2.12
C ALA A 590 31.61 0.39 -3.51
N ARG A 591 32.92 0.27 -3.79
CA ARG A 591 33.52 0.62 -5.08
C ARG A 591 32.99 -0.21 -6.25
N GLU A 592 32.71 -1.49 -6.03
CA GLU A 592 32.17 -2.37 -7.10
C GLU A 592 30.70 -2.13 -7.42
N VAL A 593 29.99 -1.46 -6.53
CA VAL A 593 28.55 -1.21 -6.66
C VAL A 593 28.25 0.24 -7.02
N MET A 594 29.13 1.19 -6.68
CA MET A 594 28.88 2.62 -6.91
C MET A 594 28.86 3.00 -8.40
N SER A 595 28.15 4.08 -8.69
CA SER A 595 28.21 4.75 -10.01
C SER A 595 29.40 5.70 -10.06
N GLU A 596 30.25 5.57 -11.09
CA GLU A 596 31.39 6.44 -11.43
C GLU A 596 31.19 7.05 -12.83
N PRO A 597 31.69 8.29 -13.09
CA PRO A 597 32.32 9.24 -12.20
C PRO A 597 31.32 10.02 -11.36
N CYS A 598 31.74 10.46 -10.15
CA CYS A 598 30.94 11.29 -9.29
C CYS A 598 31.02 12.76 -9.70
N VAL A 599 29.88 13.38 -10.03
CA VAL A 599 29.82 14.83 -10.30
C VAL A 599 29.77 15.58 -8.98
N THR A 600 30.82 16.35 -8.68
CA THR A 600 30.94 17.13 -7.44
C THR A 600 30.82 18.61 -7.72
N ILE A 601 30.30 19.37 -6.75
CA ILE A 601 30.21 20.83 -6.80
C ILE A 601 31.00 21.43 -5.63
N ARG A 602 31.71 22.53 -5.85
CA ARG A 602 32.40 23.24 -4.77
C ARG A 602 31.38 23.91 -3.84
N SER A 603 31.61 23.81 -2.53
CA SER A 603 30.76 24.43 -1.50
C SER A 603 30.66 25.95 -1.64
N VAL A 604 31.73 26.59 -2.14
CA VAL A 604 31.79 27.99 -2.55
C VAL A 604 32.45 28.04 -3.93
N GLY A 605 31.76 28.51 -4.93
CA GLY A 605 32.29 28.51 -6.28
C GLY A 605 31.49 29.38 -7.27
N PRO A 606 31.95 29.47 -8.52
CA PRO A 606 31.26 30.25 -9.55
C PRO A 606 29.86 29.71 -9.84
N ALA A 607 28.85 30.56 -9.80
CA ALA A 607 27.47 30.18 -10.11
C ALA A 607 27.33 29.66 -11.55
N LEU A 608 28.16 30.12 -12.47
CA LEU A 608 28.17 29.68 -13.86
C LEU A 608 28.56 28.20 -13.97
N GLN A 609 29.58 27.75 -13.24
CA GLN A 609 29.99 26.33 -13.23
C GLN A 609 28.86 25.44 -12.73
N VAL A 610 28.17 25.83 -11.65
CA VAL A 610 27.01 25.08 -11.15
C VAL A 610 25.89 25.00 -12.20
N THR A 611 25.69 26.07 -12.98
CA THR A 611 24.70 26.11 -14.05
C THR A 611 25.05 25.15 -15.19
N GLU A 612 26.31 25.08 -15.57
CA GLU A 612 26.80 24.14 -16.60
C GLU A 612 26.62 22.68 -16.15
N GLU A 613 27.05 22.35 -14.93
CA GLU A 613 26.87 21.02 -14.35
C GLU A 613 25.38 20.59 -14.28
N LEU A 614 24.49 21.51 -13.91
CA LEU A 614 23.05 21.26 -13.89
C LEU A 614 22.44 21.05 -15.29
N ARG A 615 23.03 21.64 -16.31
CA ARG A 615 22.59 21.48 -17.70
C ARG A 615 23.06 20.16 -18.29
N ASP A 616 24.28 19.73 -17.97
CA ASP A 616 24.92 18.55 -18.56
C ASP A 616 24.46 17.24 -17.93
N CYS A 617 24.03 17.25 -16.68
CA CYS A 617 23.59 16.07 -15.97
C CYS A 617 22.17 16.15 -15.42
N LYS A 618 21.51 14.97 -15.20
CA LYS A 618 20.17 14.86 -14.64
C LYS A 618 20.19 14.37 -13.19
N HIS A 619 21.34 14.43 -12.52
CA HIS A 619 21.45 13.97 -11.13
C HIS A 619 20.55 14.79 -10.21
N SER A 620 19.97 14.14 -9.22
CA SER A 620 19.05 14.77 -8.27
C SER A 620 19.74 15.30 -7.01
N ALA A 621 20.99 14.94 -6.78
CA ALA A 621 21.82 15.45 -5.69
C ALA A 621 23.30 15.45 -6.09
N PHE A 622 24.08 16.31 -5.42
CA PHE A 622 25.49 16.51 -5.66
C PHE A 622 26.27 16.53 -4.35
N PRO A 623 27.34 15.75 -4.23
CA PRO A 623 28.32 15.92 -3.15
C PRO A 623 29.00 17.27 -3.28
N LEU A 624 29.16 17.97 -2.16
CA LEU A 624 29.88 19.21 -2.08
C LEU A 624 31.31 18.97 -1.58
N THR A 625 32.25 19.64 -2.21
CA THR A 625 33.66 19.60 -1.85
C THR A 625 34.11 20.98 -1.35
N ASP A 626 35.09 20.95 -0.51
CA ASP A 626 35.77 22.13 -0.04
C ASP A 626 36.86 22.59 -1.05
N SER A 627 37.70 23.62 -0.70
CA SER A 627 38.82 24.11 -1.53
C SER A 627 39.83 22.98 -1.83
N ASP A 628 40.00 22.04 -0.94
CA ASP A 628 40.98 20.96 -1.01
C ASP A 628 40.40 19.67 -1.67
N GLY A 629 39.18 19.75 -2.20
CA GLY A 629 38.53 18.59 -2.85
C GLY A 629 37.89 17.60 -1.90
N LYS A 630 37.91 17.83 -0.58
CA LYS A 630 37.36 16.95 0.43
C LYS A 630 35.86 17.13 0.54
N TYR A 631 35.17 16.01 0.83
CA TYR A 631 33.73 16.00 1.04
C TYR A 631 33.35 16.82 2.28
N CYS A 632 32.39 17.73 2.14
CA CYS A 632 31.88 18.56 3.24
C CYS A 632 30.36 18.46 3.45
N GLY A 633 29.62 17.91 2.50
CA GLY A 633 28.18 17.73 2.62
C GLY A 633 27.52 17.41 1.28
N MET A 634 26.21 17.42 1.27
CA MET A 634 25.41 17.11 0.08
C MET A 634 24.36 18.18 -0.19
N VAL A 635 24.07 18.47 -1.44
CA VAL A 635 23.01 19.40 -1.84
C VAL A 635 22.09 18.77 -2.88
N MET A 636 20.78 19.00 -2.76
CA MET A 636 19.80 18.55 -3.72
C MET A 636 19.71 19.48 -4.91
N ARG A 637 19.49 18.93 -6.11
CA ARG A 637 19.27 19.70 -7.35
C ARG A 637 18.22 20.80 -7.20
N ASP A 638 17.12 20.48 -6.55
CA ASP A 638 16.00 21.42 -6.37
C ASP A 638 16.42 22.69 -5.61
N TRP A 639 17.33 22.56 -4.64
CA TRP A 639 17.92 23.71 -3.95
C TRP A 639 18.82 24.55 -4.85
N LEU A 640 19.65 23.89 -5.65
CA LEU A 640 20.55 24.57 -6.58
C LEU A 640 19.76 25.39 -7.61
N VAL A 641 18.72 24.80 -8.20
CA VAL A 641 17.86 25.50 -9.16
C VAL A 641 17.18 26.70 -8.52
N LEU A 642 16.61 26.53 -7.32
CA LEU A 642 15.97 27.60 -6.58
C LEU A 642 16.92 28.74 -6.25
N LEU A 643 18.12 28.41 -5.78
CA LEU A 643 19.14 29.40 -5.44
C LEU A 643 19.58 30.18 -6.67
N LEU A 644 19.79 29.52 -7.80
CA LEU A 644 20.17 30.16 -9.05
C LEU A 644 19.05 31.06 -9.59
N GLU A 645 17.80 30.60 -9.58
CA GLU A 645 16.65 31.43 -10.02
C GLU A 645 16.45 32.68 -9.15
N ARG A 646 16.69 32.59 -7.84
CA ARG A 646 16.56 33.76 -6.95
C ARG A 646 17.80 34.63 -6.88
N GLN A 647 18.99 34.03 -6.85
CA GLN A 647 20.25 34.77 -6.76
C GLN A 647 20.66 35.37 -8.09
N ALA A 648 20.11 34.97 -9.23
CA ALA A 648 20.26 35.78 -10.45
C ALA A 648 19.84 37.25 -10.25
N HIS A 649 18.94 37.52 -9.30
CA HIS A 649 18.55 38.89 -8.91
C HIS A 649 19.45 39.51 -7.83
N VAL A 650 20.11 38.67 -6.98
CA VAL A 650 20.93 39.18 -5.84
C VAL A 650 22.41 39.31 -6.23
N ALA A 651 22.91 38.47 -7.12
CA ALA A 651 24.30 38.50 -7.61
C ALA A 651 24.67 39.83 -8.31
N LEU A 652 23.67 40.59 -8.76
CA LEU A 652 23.86 41.94 -9.31
C LEU A 652 24.17 43.02 -8.25
N GLN A 653 24.07 42.74 -6.96
CA GLN A 653 24.24 43.67 -5.85
C GLN A 653 25.47 43.41 -4.97
N TYR A 654 26.27 42.37 -5.22
CA TYR A 654 27.50 42.19 -4.44
C TYR A 654 28.63 43.05 -4.93
N PRO A 655 29.13 44.02 -4.12
CA PRO A 655 30.42 44.64 -4.37
C PRO A 655 31.53 43.60 -4.18
N SER A 656 32.54 43.60 -5.02
CA SER A 656 33.78 42.86 -4.83
C SER A 656 34.23 42.94 -3.38
N PRO A 657 34.62 41.82 -2.72
CA PRO A 657 35.15 41.90 -1.37
C PRO A 657 36.31 42.89 -1.36
N PRO A 658 36.37 43.84 -0.38
CA PRO A 658 37.54 44.71 -0.26
C PRO A 658 38.74 43.79 -0.07
N ASP A 659 39.81 44.06 -0.85
CA ASP A 659 41.11 43.45 -0.69
C ASP A 659 41.47 43.40 0.78
N CYS A 660 41.47 42.19 1.39
CA CYS A 660 42.09 42.01 2.68
C CYS A 660 43.58 42.26 2.49
N PRO A 661 44.19 43.33 3.07
CA PRO A 661 45.61 43.47 2.97
C PRO A 661 46.26 42.23 3.60
N ALA A 662 47.13 41.58 2.88
CA ALA A 662 47.96 40.50 3.37
C ALA A 662 48.64 40.96 4.66
N ALA A 663 48.23 40.40 5.79
CA ALA A 663 48.85 40.66 7.08
C ALA A 663 50.31 40.25 7.01
N ALA A 664 51.17 41.22 6.86
CA ALA A 664 52.61 41.10 6.97
C ALA A 664 52.91 40.47 8.34
N ILE A 665 53.57 39.32 8.32
CA ILE A 665 54.12 38.67 9.49
C ILE A 665 55.21 39.61 10.07
N PRO A 666 55.09 40.17 11.29
CA PRO A 666 56.19 40.88 11.93
C PRO A 666 57.17 39.83 12.49
N THR A 667 58.34 39.82 11.89
CA THR A 667 59.53 39.17 12.49
C THR A 667 60.05 39.97 13.66
N SER A 668 60.20 39.30 14.80
CA SER A 668 61.14 39.59 15.92
C SER A 668 60.96 40.87 16.77
N GLY A 669 60.65 40.58 18.07
CA GLY A 669 60.89 41.53 19.17
C GLY A 669 60.12 41.13 20.45
N PRO A 670 60.66 41.26 21.67
CA PRO A 670 60.41 40.35 22.76
C PRO A 670 59.32 40.75 23.75
N ALA A 671 58.78 39.75 24.35
CA ALA A 671 58.16 39.60 25.69
C ALA A 671 57.44 40.84 26.30
N ALA A 672 56.15 40.86 26.28
CA ALA A 672 55.32 41.43 27.37
C ALA A 672 53.91 40.82 27.39
N SER A 673 53.61 40.25 28.54
CA SER A 673 52.28 39.88 29.09
C SER A 673 51.38 38.91 28.28
N THR A 674 51.63 37.63 28.50
CA THR A 674 50.85 36.48 28.06
C THR A 674 49.52 36.26 28.82
N ALA A 675 49.10 37.18 29.68
CA ALA A 675 47.91 36.97 30.52
C ALA A 675 46.61 37.54 29.94
N SER A 676 46.62 38.54 29.03
CA SER A 676 45.41 39.16 28.50
C SER A 676 44.91 38.51 27.17
N ILE A 677 45.82 37.86 26.46
CA ILE A 677 45.47 37.17 25.19
C ILE A 677 44.83 35.81 25.42
N ALA A 678 45.21 35.11 26.53
CA ALA A 678 44.61 33.84 26.93
C ALA A 678 43.14 33.98 27.37
N ALA A 679 42.74 35.09 27.98
CA ALA A 679 41.38 35.35 28.41
C ALA A 679 40.41 35.66 27.20
N SER A 680 40.91 36.27 26.16
CA SER A 680 40.12 36.56 24.94
C SER A 680 40.02 35.34 24.00
N ALA A 681 41.01 34.44 24.03
CA ALA A 681 40.98 33.21 23.28
C ALA A 681 40.14 32.10 23.98
N ALA A 682 40.08 32.14 25.32
CA ALA A 682 39.27 31.18 26.08
C ALA A 682 37.76 31.49 26.02
N SER A 683 37.35 32.75 25.84
CA SER A 683 35.96 33.13 25.64
C SER A 683 35.46 32.87 24.20
N ALA A 684 36.38 32.75 23.25
CA ALA A 684 36.02 32.42 21.84
C ALA A 684 35.83 30.90 21.57
N SER A 685 36.31 30.08 22.52
CA SER A 685 36.25 28.59 22.33
C SER A 685 34.96 27.93 22.81
N PHE A 686 34.04 28.64 23.44
CA PHE A 686 32.75 28.12 23.93
C PHE A 686 31.49 28.58 23.13
N ALA A 687 31.66 29.38 22.08
CA ALA A 687 30.55 29.60 21.14
C ALA A 687 30.34 28.29 20.35
N THR A 688 29.21 27.64 20.57
CA THR A 688 28.82 26.45 19.81
C THR A 688 28.86 26.78 18.31
N SER A 689 29.11 25.78 17.49
CA SER A 689 29.08 25.94 16.01
C SER A 689 27.82 26.68 15.56
N ALA A 690 26.69 26.47 16.22
CA ALA A 690 25.41 27.14 15.99
C ALA A 690 25.48 28.66 16.28
N GLU A 691 26.19 29.13 17.32
CA GLU A 691 26.29 30.56 17.63
C GLU A 691 27.24 31.29 16.68
N ARG A 692 28.33 30.65 16.24
CA ARG A 692 29.20 31.20 15.19
C ARG A 692 28.46 31.27 13.84
N HIS A 693 27.66 30.28 13.50
CA HIS A 693 26.81 30.32 12.30
C HIS A 693 25.70 31.35 12.40
N ALA A 694 25.05 31.50 13.57
CA ALA A 694 24.04 32.52 13.80
C ALA A 694 24.62 33.95 13.61
N LEU A 695 25.85 34.21 14.10
CA LEU A 695 26.52 35.48 13.91
C LEU A 695 26.94 35.73 12.45
N CYS A 696 27.35 34.72 11.72
CA CYS A 696 27.65 34.82 10.29
C CYS A 696 26.39 35.08 9.46
N VAL A 697 25.27 34.41 9.82
CA VAL A 697 23.97 34.57 9.17
C VAL A 697 23.37 35.93 9.49
N GLU A 698 23.53 36.45 10.69
CA GLU A 698 23.07 37.76 11.11
C GLU A 698 23.81 38.88 10.37
N LYS A 699 25.13 38.77 10.22
CA LYS A 699 25.95 39.67 9.42
C LYS A 699 25.71 39.57 7.91
N ALA A 700 25.39 38.40 7.40
CA ALA A 700 24.99 38.18 6.00
C ALA A 700 23.61 38.74 5.71
N ASN A 701 22.71 38.76 6.70
CA ASN A 701 21.35 39.32 6.57
C ASN A 701 21.31 40.86 6.60
N GLU A 702 22.31 41.51 7.20
CA GLU A 702 22.45 42.98 7.20
C GLU A 702 22.98 43.50 5.87
N ASN A 703 23.74 42.74 5.11
CA ASN A 703 24.46 43.18 3.90
C ASN A 703 23.93 42.63 2.57
N SER A 704 22.94 41.71 2.56
CA SER A 704 22.44 41.14 1.31
C SER A 704 20.98 40.75 1.42
N GLY A 705 20.27 40.87 0.35
CA GLY A 705 18.82 40.59 0.21
C GLY A 705 18.41 39.18 0.58
N GLY A 706 18.34 38.88 1.86
CA GLY A 706 17.64 37.77 2.51
C GLY A 706 18.12 36.35 2.18
N LEU A 707 18.42 35.59 3.21
CA LEU A 707 18.62 34.13 3.12
C LEU A 707 17.37 33.47 2.51
N VAL A 708 17.52 32.60 1.51
CA VAL A 708 16.40 31.83 0.95
C VAL A 708 15.99 30.77 1.97
N LEU A 709 14.80 30.95 2.57
CA LEU A 709 14.29 30.02 3.59
C LEU A 709 13.57 28.82 2.98
N PRO A 710 13.41 27.70 3.70
CA PRO A 710 12.64 26.56 3.26
C PRO A 710 11.19 26.88 2.89
N GLU A 711 10.61 27.94 3.46
CA GLU A 711 9.28 28.45 3.12
C GLU A 711 9.19 28.92 1.66
N ASP A 712 10.25 29.49 1.15
CA ASP A 712 10.36 29.93 -0.24
C ASP A 712 10.42 28.74 -1.20
N PHE A 713 11.06 27.65 -0.77
CA PHE A 713 11.10 26.39 -1.49
C PHE A 713 9.73 25.72 -1.55
N ARG A 714 8.98 25.76 -0.46
CA ARG A 714 7.60 25.27 -0.41
C ARG A 714 6.70 26.00 -1.41
N TRP A 715 6.88 27.31 -1.57
CA TRP A 715 6.08 28.12 -2.49
C TRP A 715 6.31 27.78 -3.96
N GLN A 716 7.52 27.52 -4.39
CA GLN A 716 7.81 27.15 -5.79
C GLN A 716 7.31 25.75 -6.15
N ARG A 717 7.42 24.77 -5.25
CA ARG A 717 6.82 23.46 -5.46
C ARG A 717 5.31 23.49 -5.68
N THR A 718 4.61 24.43 -5.10
CA THR A 718 3.15 24.56 -5.30
C THR A 718 2.75 25.21 -6.61
N HIS A 719 3.59 26.06 -7.19
CA HIS A 719 3.31 26.71 -8.46
C HIS A 719 3.68 25.82 -9.67
N SER A 720 4.61 24.91 -9.49
CA SER A 720 5.03 23.94 -10.50
C SER A 720 4.36 22.55 -10.25
N SER A 721 3.04 22.55 -10.05
CA SER A 721 2.25 21.32 -9.79
C SER A 721 2.35 20.25 -10.88
N HIS A 722 3.00 20.54 -11.98
CA HIS A 722 3.27 19.62 -13.09
C HIS A 722 4.74 19.16 -13.16
N ILE A 723 5.64 19.68 -12.33
CA ILE A 723 7.05 19.31 -12.35
C ILE A 723 7.27 18.17 -11.35
N GLU A 724 7.68 17.04 -11.87
CA GLU A 724 8.11 15.89 -11.05
C GLU A 724 9.33 16.33 -10.23
N ALA A 725 9.31 16.12 -8.90
CA ALA A 725 10.42 16.53 -8.04
C ALA A 725 11.70 15.77 -8.47
N GLY A 726 12.78 16.50 -8.66
CA GLY A 726 14.04 16.01 -9.25
C GLY A 726 14.18 16.29 -10.75
N SER A 727 13.15 16.88 -11.40
CA SER A 727 13.19 17.30 -12.80
C SER A 727 13.14 18.84 -12.95
N LEU A 728 13.32 19.59 -11.85
CA LEU A 728 13.45 21.04 -11.96
C LEU A 728 14.65 21.34 -12.86
N GLN A 729 14.34 21.90 -14.03
CA GLN A 729 15.35 22.44 -14.94
C GLN A 729 15.42 23.95 -14.71
N LEU A 730 16.63 24.46 -14.69
CA LEU A 730 16.86 25.89 -14.66
C LEU A 730 16.26 26.51 -15.92
N SER A 731 15.49 27.59 -15.78
CA SER A 731 14.96 28.31 -16.93
C SER A 731 16.10 28.94 -17.74
N ASP A 732 15.99 28.92 -19.06
CA ASP A 732 17.02 29.51 -19.93
C ASP A 732 17.21 31.02 -19.65
N GLU A 733 16.14 31.70 -19.23
CA GLU A 733 16.18 33.12 -18.83
C GLU A 733 17.03 33.34 -17.57
N ALA A 734 16.85 32.47 -16.55
CA ALA A 734 17.64 32.53 -15.31
C ALA A 734 19.09 32.14 -15.59
N ALA A 735 19.35 31.16 -16.46
CA ALA A 735 20.71 30.75 -16.82
C ALA A 735 21.48 31.86 -17.55
N GLN A 736 20.82 32.66 -18.41
CA GLN A 736 21.41 33.80 -19.12
C GLN A 736 21.59 35.01 -18.22
N ALA A 737 20.82 35.14 -17.16
CA ALA A 737 20.87 36.30 -16.22
C ALA A 737 22.04 36.17 -15.20
N ILE A 738 22.69 34.98 -15.11
CA ILE A 738 23.79 34.77 -14.15
C ILE A 738 25.07 35.46 -14.62
N SER A 739 25.56 36.37 -13.77
CA SER A 739 26.82 37.05 -14.04
C SER A 739 28.00 36.08 -14.00
N PRO A 740 28.98 36.14 -14.94
CA PRO A 740 30.18 35.32 -14.90
C PRO A 740 31.04 35.46 -13.63
N ARG A 741 30.84 36.56 -12.88
CA ARG A 741 31.54 36.81 -11.60
C ARG A 741 30.72 36.47 -10.38
N ALA A 742 29.49 35.89 -10.56
CA ALA A 742 28.64 35.52 -9.43
C ALA A 742 29.23 34.32 -8.69
N ILE A 743 29.38 34.46 -7.39
CA ILE A 743 29.84 33.39 -6.49
C ILE A 743 28.61 32.87 -5.74
N LEU A 744 28.43 31.54 -5.69
CA LEU A 744 27.39 30.89 -4.95
C LEU A 744 28.00 30.24 -3.71
N ASP A 745 27.46 30.56 -2.54
CA ASP A 745 27.79 29.90 -1.26
C ASP A 745 26.71 28.90 -0.89
N LEU A 746 27.06 27.63 -0.94
CA LEU A 746 26.14 26.51 -0.69
C LEU A 746 26.20 26.01 0.75
N ARG A 747 27.16 26.46 1.57
CA ARG A 747 27.37 25.99 2.94
C ARG A 747 26.11 26.04 3.82
N PRO A 748 25.29 27.11 3.80
CA PRO A 748 24.06 27.14 4.61
C PRO A 748 22.99 26.15 4.20
N TYR A 749 23.01 25.71 2.94
CA TYR A 749 21.99 24.86 2.31
C TYR A 749 22.38 23.41 2.19
N MET A 750 23.67 23.08 2.43
CA MET A 750 24.16 21.73 2.35
C MET A 750 23.71 20.90 3.55
N ASP A 751 23.47 19.64 3.31
CA ASP A 751 23.27 18.65 4.37
C ASP A 751 24.62 18.16 4.87
N THR A 752 25.02 18.65 6.04
CA THR A 752 26.29 18.30 6.67
C THR A 752 26.27 16.95 7.39
N GLY A 753 25.06 16.45 7.70
CA GLY A 753 24.83 15.16 8.37
C GLY A 753 24.62 14.00 7.40
N ALA A 754 24.78 14.23 6.09
CA ALA A 754 24.62 13.17 5.10
C ALA A 754 25.63 12.04 5.32
N VAL A 755 25.14 10.81 5.44
CA VAL A 755 25.95 9.62 5.68
C VAL A 755 26.86 9.38 4.48
N THR A 756 28.13 9.06 4.75
CA THR A 756 29.12 8.65 3.72
C THR A 756 29.70 7.30 4.07
N VAL A 757 30.22 6.59 3.10
CA VAL A 757 30.94 5.32 3.27
C VAL A 757 32.28 5.36 2.56
N SER A 758 33.24 4.58 3.04
CA SER A 758 34.50 4.38 2.36
C SER A 758 34.32 3.44 1.16
N GLU A 759 35.12 3.61 0.11
CA GLU A 759 35.16 2.75 -1.08
C GLU A 759 35.40 1.27 -0.77
N ILE A 760 36.08 0.97 0.34
CA ILE A 760 36.35 -0.40 0.82
C ILE A 760 35.25 -0.97 1.70
N SER A 761 34.24 -0.19 2.06
CA SER A 761 33.13 -0.66 2.91
C SER A 761 32.37 -1.79 2.22
N PRO A 762 31.92 -2.83 2.96
CA PRO A 762 31.10 -3.89 2.35
C PRO A 762 29.78 -3.35 1.76
N ALA A 763 29.40 -3.82 0.59
CA ALA A 763 28.12 -3.44 -0.05
C ALA A 763 26.91 -3.81 0.80
N THR A 764 27.00 -4.85 1.62
CA THR A 764 25.98 -5.22 2.62
C THR A 764 25.76 -4.12 3.66
N GLN A 765 26.82 -3.43 4.10
CA GLN A 765 26.70 -2.28 4.99
C GLN A 765 26.00 -1.10 4.29
N CYS A 766 26.33 -0.84 3.03
CA CYS A 766 25.62 0.17 2.23
C CYS A 766 24.14 -0.15 2.12
N PHE A 767 23.79 -1.41 1.86
CA PHE A 767 22.41 -1.88 1.79
C PHE A 767 21.66 -1.65 3.12
N GLU A 768 22.27 -1.99 4.26
CA GLU A 768 21.68 -1.75 5.58
C GLU A 768 21.47 -0.26 5.86
N LEU A 769 22.38 0.61 5.45
CA LEU A 769 22.23 2.06 5.63
C LEU A 769 21.01 2.57 4.85
N PHE A 770 20.83 2.14 3.59
CA PHE A 770 19.62 2.47 2.82
C PHE A 770 18.36 1.94 3.50
N ARG A 771 18.42 0.73 4.03
CA ARG A 771 17.29 0.09 4.70
C ARG A 771 16.92 0.77 6.02
N ARG A 772 17.90 1.18 6.82
CA ARG A 772 17.66 1.78 8.15
C ARG A 772 17.29 3.26 8.09
N HIS A 773 17.97 4.03 7.25
CA HIS A 773 17.80 5.49 7.19
C HIS A 773 16.86 5.96 6.09
N GLY A 774 16.55 5.12 5.13
CA GLY A 774 15.71 5.51 3.99
C GLY A 774 16.40 6.48 3.04
N LEU A 775 17.72 6.31 2.89
CA LEU A 775 18.56 7.16 2.07
C LEU A 775 18.10 7.16 0.61
N ARG A 776 18.30 8.27 -0.05
CA ARG A 776 18.16 8.41 -1.49
C ARG A 776 19.50 8.30 -2.19
N HIS A 777 20.56 8.86 -1.57
CA HIS A 777 21.91 8.91 -2.09
C HIS A 777 22.89 8.59 -0.97
N LEU A 778 23.97 7.89 -1.29
CA LEU A 778 25.04 7.55 -0.37
C LEU A 778 26.37 7.85 -1.08
N PRO A 779 27.03 8.98 -0.75
CA PRO A 779 28.35 9.31 -1.27
C PRO A 779 29.40 8.30 -0.81
N VAL A 780 30.26 7.88 -1.72
CA VAL A 780 31.41 7.02 -1.45
C VAL A 780 32.67 7.86 -1.53
N CYS A 781 33.47 7.82 -0.47
CA CYS A 781 34.71 8.59 -0.36
C CYS A 781 35.93 7.67 -0.32
N ASN A 782 37.06 8.17 -0.84
CA ASN A 782 38.38 7.51 -0.70
C ASN A 782 38.98 7.73 0.70
N ALA A 783 40.20 7.24 0.92
CA ALA A 783 40.91 7.40 2.19
C ALA A 783 41.20 8.87 2.54
N ASP A 784 41.32 9.75 1.55
CA ASP A 784 41.60 11.20 1.73
C ASP A 784 40.29 12.03 1.92
N ASN A 785 39.12 11.35 2.05
CA ASN A 785 37.79 11.94 2.14
C ASN A 785 37.36 12.71 0.87
N GLU A 786 37.84 12.30 -0.30
CA GLU A 786 37.37 12.83 -1.57
C GLU A 786 36.23 11.97 -2.10
N PRO A 787 35.13 12.54 -2.61
CA PRO A 787 34.01 11.78 -3.15
C PRO A 787 34.38 11.16 -4.50
N VAL A 788 34.45 9.83 -4.57
CA VAL A 788 34.82 9.06 -5.75
C VAL A 788 33.62 8.49 -6.50
N GLY A 789 32.52 8.22 -5.79
CA GLY A 789 31.32 7.64 -6.37
C GLY A 789 30.06 7.93 -5.60
N MET A 790 28.92 7.48 -6.14
CA MET A 790 27.60 7.59 -5.52
C MET A 790 26.88 6.25 -5.60
N ILE A 791 26.28 5.84 -4.49
CA ILE A 791 25.37 4.69 -4.46
C ILE A 791 23.96 5.23 -4.33
N THR A 792 23.04 4.73 -5.14
CA THR A 792 21.61 4.97 -5.04
C THR A 792 20.87 3.65 -4.85
N ARG A 793 19.55 3.70 -4.66
CA ARG A 793 18.74 2.48 -4.55
C ARG A 793 18.83 1.58 -5.77
N GLN A 794 19.04 2.19 -6.95
CA GLN A 794 19.09 1.45 -8.19
C GLN A 794 20.26 0.50 -8.24
N GLU A 795 21.45 0.92 -7.81
CA GLU A 795 22.65 0.07 -7.78
C GLU A 795 22.52 -1.09 -6.79
N LEU A 796 21.73 -0.92 -5.71
CA LEU A 796 21.53 -1.97 -4.71
C LEU A 796 20.39 -2.95 -5.05
N THR A 797 19.52 -2.60 -5.99
CA THR A 797 18.35 -3.41 -6.40
C THR A 797 18.50 -4.05 -7.75
N THR A 798 19.64 -3.82 -8.46
CA THR A 798 19.84 -4.24 -9.85
C THR A 798 19.93 -5.75 -10.07
N ASP A 799 19.44 -6.12 -11.22
CA ASP A 799 19.68 -7.25 -12.12
C ASP A 799 19.76 -8.67 -11.54
N PHE A 800 20.53 -8.93 -10.52
CA PHE A 800 20.71 -10.26 -9.94
C PHE A 800 19.49 -10.74 -9.17
N TYR A 801 18.83 -9.80 -8.49
CA TYR A 801 17.73 -10.10 -7.60
C TYR A 801 16.43 -10.43 -8.36
N VAL A 802 16.04 -9.58 -9.30
CA VAL A 802 14.84 -9.82 -10.13
C VAL A 802 14.98 -11.06 -10.98
N ALA A 803 16.15 -11.29 -11.53
CA ALA A 803 16.44 -12.50 -12.30
C ALA A 803 16.42 -13.78 -11.43
N SER A 804 16.89 -13.71 -10.18
CA SER A 804 16.87 -14.85 -9.25
C SER A 804 15.45 -15.14 -8.76
N LEU A 805 14.67 -14.11 -8.42
CA LEU A 805 13.27 -14.20 -8.01
C LEU A 805 12.41 -14.83 -9.10
N LEU A 806 12.49 -14.34 -10.32
CA LEU A 806 11.75 -14.88 -11.44
C LEU A 806 12.16 -16.32 -11.76
N ARG A 807 13.45 -16.66 -11.67
CA ARG A 807 13.94 -18.03 -11.85
C ARG A 807 13.43 -18.97 -10.74
N SER A 808 13.54 -18.57 -9.46
CA SER A 808 13.08 -19.41 -8.33
C SER A 808 11.58 -19.66 -8.36
N THR A 809 10.79 -18.65 -8.73
CA THR A 809 9.33 -18.75 -8.81
C THR A 809 8.87 -19.64 -9.97
N ILE A 810 9.65 -19.71 -11.05
CA ILE A 810 9.30 -20.50 -12.25
C ILE A 810 9.82 -21.93 -12.15
N THR A 811 10.99 -22.14 -11.52
CA THR A 811 11.65 -23.45 -11.46
C THR A 811 11.21 -24.34 -10.30
N SER A 812 10.59 -23.79 -9.25
CA SER A 812 10.18 -24.57 -8.06
C SER A 812 9.06 -25.56 -8.30
N PHE A 813 8.43 -25.57 -9.49
CA PHE A 813 7.36 -26.51 -9.87
C PHE A 813 7.59 -27.19 -11.24
N THR A 814 8.82 -27.14 -11.81
CA THR A 814 9.23 -28.04 -12.89
C THR A 814 9.95 -29.23 -12.31
#